data_311c34fac8e4d911050f9813f5b005f5
#
_entry.id   311c34fac8e4d911050f9813f5b005f5
#
_cell.length_a   1.000
_cell.length_b   1.000
_cell.length_c   1.000
_cell.angle_alpha   90.00
_cell.angle_beta   90.00
_cell.angle_gamma   90.00
#
_symmetry.space_group_name_H-M   'P 1'
#
loop_
_entity.id
_entity.type
_entity.pdbx_description
1 polymer ?
#
loop_
_entity_poly.entity_id
_entity_poly.type
_entity_poly.pdbx_seq_one_letter_code
_entity_poly.pdbx_strand_id
1 'polypeptide(L)'
;MEGMPMKRWIARAVTLAVILAALGSLAAPLARADVTDDEVRRAIEAGRQYLIRQQNGNGSFGNDQGMMAGKSALAFMTLAYLGEHPNRDHMSKGLDYLLSVDADNGFNKRQGYAVPIRIMGLSYVHNKLLGDKRTFVRAKMLEDLQRLEAGQARNGGWRYELKGGNDFDFSVTQWPILAMREANLVGIEFKTDPLLKARALYLKEQKGDGGWVYQHDGNSYGSMTAAGLASLFIISDVLEPASGCPCRGSQSNSRPSATEHAIDRALGWLGGHFSAKENPGKNDRHLYWLYCVERVGIAAGYKYFGNHNWYREGADVVLKAQHDGHWGSLDDTCFALLFLYKGRAPILFNKLKYDGEWNNHRRDIANLTAYIEHLKEQQFHWQIVELDKAPLEELHDAPVLYITAEVPPKMSDADRKKLRQFTDTGGTILFEASCGNPTVRKWFQDFAKDVWPEWPLKTIGPEHGTYVEPYVLKQRPEVLGVDDGVRTCVFYAMDDISCSWQLRAVAARGYLFNWGINLYTYATDGAPLRAKLAGREPPRTDRYKSPVKGGPKETLRLARVQHGGNWEAGVNYGGLKKLAGAVKSRAGLTLDVKENSASPVNKNGVTLANLADADVAYIGGSGAFVLKPDEKEALKAYVAKGGFLWFEAVTGGAAFDQSLKQLAAEMKWDLKILPPTHPLMSGKMDGGAIGYNLTSGVEFHQSMRVQRLALQYADLFGVFQGDKMIGVYSPLDVVFSISGLEAYKCKGYKAEDAAAVATNLACFFSTLK
;
A
#
# COMPACT_ATOMS: atom_id res chain seq x y z
N MET A 1 76.97 -10.79 0.39
CA MET A 1 75.49 -10.89 0.47
C MET A 1 75.05 -10.05 1.67
N GLU A 2 74.81 -8.80 1.43
CA GLU A 2 74.48 -7.83 2.48
C GLU A 2 72.96 -7.78 2.70
N GLY A 3 72.59 -7.92 3.97
CA GLY A 3 71.18 -7.97 4.38
C GLY A 3 70.46 -6.64 4.24
N MET A 4 69.33 -6.64 3.59
CA MET A 4 68.42 -5.52 3.54
C MET A 4 67.82 -5.26 4.94
N PRO A 5 67.76 -4.03 5.44
CA PRO A 5 67.37 -3.74 6.82
C PRO A 5 65.91 -4.08 7.08
N MET A 6 65.67 -4.77 8.16
CA MET A 6 64.36 -5.27 8.70
C MET A 6 63.24 -4.22 8.67
N LYS A 7 63.54 -2.93 8.74
CA LYS A 7 62.61 -1.82 8.64
C LYS A 7 61.84 -1.74 7.30
N ARG A 8 62.45 -2.19 6.18
CA ARG A 8 61.78 -2.21 4.86
C ARG A 8 60.81 -3.38 4.72
N TRP A 9 61.02 -4.49 5.42
CA TRP A 9 60.10 -5.63 5.46
C TRP A 9 58.85 -5.30 6.28
N ILE A 10 59.01 -4.61 7.44
CA ILE A 10 57.88 -4.22 8.27
C ILE A 10 57.01 -3.15 7.56
N ALA A 11 57.63 -2.18 6.87
CA ALA A 11 56.90 -1.21 6.09
C ALA A 11 56.09 -1.84 4.93
N ARG A 12 56.65 -2.82 4.22
CA ARG A 12 55.91 -3.52 3.17
C ARG A 12 54.82 -4.44 3.70
N ALA A 13 55.01 -5.08 4.84
CA ALA A 13 54.00 -5.90 5.50
C ALA A 13 52.83 -5.05 6.00
N VAL A 14 53.08 -3.86 6.58
CA VAL A 14 52.08 -2.92 7.03
C VAL A 14 51.32 -2.33 5.82
N THR A 15 51.99 -1.98 4.74
CA THR A 15 51.33 -1.46 3.52
C THR A 15 50.48 -2.55 2.85
N LEU A 16 50.91 -3.80 2.83
CA LEU A 16 50.11 -4.90 2.29
C LEU A 16 48.89 -5.23 3.17
N ALA A 17 49.04 -5.13 4.51
CA ALA A 17 47.95 -5.31 5.46
C ALA A 17 46.91 -4.18 5.37
N VAL A 18 47.34 -2.94 5.14
CA VAL A 18 46.44 -1.78 4.94
C VAL A 18 45.74 -1.87 3.59
N ILE A 19 46.41 -2.35 2.53
CA ILE A 19 45.79 -2.57 1.22
C ILE A 19 44.79 -3.73 1.28
N LEU A 20 45.08 -4.84 1.99
CA LEU A 20 44.17 -5.95 2.20
C LEU A 20 42.98 -5.57 3.11
N ALA A 21 43.20 -4.72 4.09
CA ALA A 21 42.10 -4.16 4.92
C ALA A 21 41.23 -3.15 4.12
N ALA A 22 41.85 -2.37 3.23
CA ALA A 22 41.12 -1.44 2.35
C ALA A 22 40.35 -2.20 1.23
N LEU A 23 40.87 -3.33 0.74
CA LEU A 23 40.17 -4.20 -0.21
C LEU A 23 39.09 -5.05 0.46
N GLY A 24 39.23 -5.38 1.74
CA GLY A 24 38.18 -6.04 2.55
C GLY A 24 37.01 -5.12 2.91
N SER A 25 37.22 -3.81 2.97
CA SER A 25 36.16 -2.81 3.23
C SER A 25 35.45 -2.33 1.96
N LEU A 26 35.88 -2.75 0.77
CA LEU A 26 35.22 -2.46 -0.53
C LEU A 26 34.35 -3.61 -1.06
N ALA A 27 34.29 -4.73 -0.35
CA ALA A 27 33.19 -5.67 -0.51
C ALA A 27 31.98 -5.11 0.24
N ALA A 28 31.34 -4.06 -0.31
CA ALA A 28 29.94 -3.82 0.00
C ALA A 28 29.24 -5.18 -0.18
N PRO A 29 28.48 -5.68 0.80
CA PRO A 29 27.69 -6.87 0.58
C PRO A 29 26.91 -6.59 -0.70
N LEU A 30 27.05 -7.43 -1.71
CA LEU A 30 26.19 -7.43 -2.88
C LEU A 30 24.79 -7.30 -2.32
N ALA A 31 24.14 -6.15 -2.51
CA ALA A 31 22.81 -5.90 -2.05
C ALA A 31 21.99 -7.05 -2.63
N ARG A 32 21.61 -7.96 -1.76
CA ARG A 32 20.83 -9.15 -2.14
C ARG A 32 19.57 -8.59 -2.74
N ALA A 33 19.26 -8.99 -3.97
CA ALA A 33 18.02 -8.54 -4.62
C ALA A 33 16.86 -8.85 -3.68
N ASP A 34 16.13 -7.80 -3.28
CA ASP A 34 14.97 -7.94 -2.41
C ASP A 34 13.92 -8.83 -3.06
N VAL A 35 13.26 -9.66 -2.25
CA VAL A 35 12.12 -10.46 -2.70
C VAL A 35 11.06 -9.57 -3.34
N THR A 36 10.62 -9.94 -4.52
CA THR A 36 9.64 -9.19 -5.32
C THR A 36 8.29 -9.89 -5.37
N ASP A 37 7.21 -9.13 -5.57
CA ASP A 37 5.86 -9.69 -5.78
C ASP A 37 5.80 -10.61 -7.00
N ASP A 38 6.56 -10.32 -8.05
CA ASP A 38 6.61 -11.16 -9.25
C ASP A 38 7.21 -12.54 -8.98
N GLU A 39 8.23 -12.64 -8.14
CA GLU A 39 8.76 -13.92 -7.69
C GLU A 39 7.74 -14.69 -6.86
N VAL A 40 7.08 -14.01 -5.92
CA VAL A 40 6.00 -14.59 -5.11
C VAL A 40 4.88 -15.11 -6.00
N ARG A 41 4.42 -14.33 -6.98
CA ARG A 41 3.37 -14.76 -7.92
C ARG A 41 3.75 -15.99 -8.72
N ARG A 42 4.99 -16.05 -9.24
CA ARG A 42 5.48 -17.23 -9.98
C ARG A 42 5.49 -18.47 -9.08
N ALA A 43 5.95 -18.32 -7.84
CA ALA A 43 5.99 -19.44 -6.88
C ALA A 43 4.59 -19.93 -6.51
N ILE A 44 3.65 -19.02 -6.29
CA ILE A 44 2.24 -19.36 -6.04
C ILE A 44 1.65 -20.12 -7.23
N GLU A 45 1.87 -19.63 -8.46
CA GLU A 45 1.34 -20.28 -9.65
C GLU A 45 1.92 -21.69 -9.84
N ALA A 46 3.22 -21.87 -9.64
CA ALA A 46 3.85 -23.18 -9.71
C ALA A 46 3.29 -24.17 -8.66
N GLY A 47 3.10 -23.70 -7.41
CA GLY A 47 2.52 -24.50 -6.34
C GLY A 47 1.04 -24.83 -6.57
N ARG A 48 0.28 -23.88 -7.11
CA ARG A 48 -1.12 -24.10 -7.51
C ARG A 48 -1.23 -25.23 -8.55
N GLN A 49 -0.39 -25.16 -9.59
CA GLN A 49 -0.35 -26.20 -10.62
C GLN A 49 0.08 -27.56 -10.05
N TYR A 50 1.04 -27.56 -9.12
CA TYR A 50 1.41 -28.80 -8.43
C TYR A 50 0.21 -29.41 -7.69
N LEU A 51 -0.52 -28.65 -6.88
CA LEU A 51 -1.70 -29.15 -6.16
C LEU A 51 -2.76 -29.73 -7.12
N ILE A 52 -3.04 -29.06 -8.22
CA ILE A 52 -4.01 -29.53 -9.22
C ILE A 52 -3.59 -30.89 -9.77
N ARG A 53 -2.29 -31.09 -10.06
CA ARG A 53 -1.77 -32.38 -10.54
C ARG A 53 -1.81 -33.50 -9.50
N GLN A 54 -1.91 -33.17 -8.20
CA GLN A 54 -2.05 -34.16 -7.13
C GLN A 54 -3.49 -34.70 -6.98
N GLN A 55 -4.45 -34.24 -7.78
CA GLN A 55 -5.82 -34.70 -7.71
C GLN A 55 -6.02 -36.08 -8.38
N ASN A 56 -6.66 -36.98 -7.65
CA ASN A 56 -7.04 -38.30 -8.13
C ASN A 56 -8.33 -38.27 -8.96
N GLY A 57 -8.62 -39.34 -9.71
CA GLY A 57 -9.81 -39.43 -10.52
C GLY A 57 -11.13 -39.31 -9.76
N ASN A 58 -11.16 -39.67 -8.47
CA ASN A 58 -12.34 -39.55 -7.60
C ASN A 58 -12.46 -38.15 -6.92
N GLY A 59 -11.59 -37.21 -7.25
CA GLY A 59 -11.61 -35.86 -6.70
C GLY A 59 -10.80 -35.65 -5.40
N SER A 60 -10.26 -36.72 -4.77
CA SER A 60 -9.35 -36.62 -3.63
C SER A 60 -7.98 -36.10 -4.06
N PHE A 61 -7.15 -35.65 -3.08
CA PHE A 61 -5.81 -35.15 -3.34
C PHE A 61 -4.75 -35.97 -2.60
N GLY A 62 -3.63 -36.25 -3.30
CA GLY A 62 -2.49 -36.98 -2.74
C GLY A 62 -2.69 -38.51 -2.75
N ASN A 63 -1.73 -39.23 -2.16
CA ASN A 63 -1.65 -40.69 -2.16
C ASN A 63 -1.66 -41.34 -0.77
N ASP A 64 -1.79 -40.56 0.29
CA ASP A 64 -1.79 -41.05 1.67
C ASP A 64 -3.17 -41.60 2.07
N GLN A 65 -3.40 -42.90 1.87
CA GLN A 65 -4.69 -43.53 2.15
C GLN A 65 -5.20 -43.32 3.59
N GLY A 66 -4.31 -43.23 4.56
CA GLY A 66 -4.68 -43.00 5.97
C GLY A 66 -5.13 -41.60 6.31
N MET A 67 -4.78 -40.60 5.52
CA MET A 67 -5.07 -39.18 5.76
C MET A 67 -5.67 -38.47 4.54
N MET A 68 -6.02 -39.20 3.50
CA MET A 68 -6.43 -38.68 2.19
C MET A 68 -7.55 -37.65 2.29
N ALA A 69 -8.61 -37.91 3.04
CA ALA A 69 -9.73 -36.99 3.13
C ALA A 69 -9.37 -35.68 3.86
N GLY A 70 -8.55 -35.73 4.91
CA GLY A 70 -8.05 -34.54 5.59
C GLY A 70 -7.10 -33.71 4.74
N LYS A 71 -6.18 -34.35 4.01
CA LYS A 71 -5.28 -33.70 3.05
C LYS A 71 -6.05 -33.14 1.87
N SER A 72 -7.08 -33.84 1.39
CA SER A 72 -7.96 -33.35 0.33
C SER A 72 -8.73 -32.09 0.77
N ALA A 73 -9.21 -32.05 2.02
CA ALA A 73 -9.86 -30.86 2.56
C ALA A 73 -8.89 -29.66 2.61
N LEU A 74 -7.64 -29.88 3.01
CA LEU A 74 -6.60 -28.85 3.06
C LEU A 74 -6.21 -28.35 1.66
N ALA A 75 -6.01 -29.25 0.69
CA ALA A 75 -5.69 -28.89 -0.70
C ALA A 75 -6.86 -28.14 -1.36
N PHE A 76 -8.09 -28.63 -1.19
CA PHE A 76 -9.29 -27.96 -1.69
C PHE A 76 -9.44 -26.54 -1.10
N MET A 77 -9.31 -26.41 0.23
CA MET A 77 -9.35 -25.12 0.92
C MET A 77 -8.27 -24.17 0.36
N THR A 78 -7.05 -24.67 0.19
CA THR A 78 -5.94 -23.86 -0.35
C THR A 78 -6.25 -23.38 -1.77
N LEU A 79 -6.71 -24.25 -2.67
CA LEU A 79 -7.08 -23.86 -4.03
C LEU A 79 -8.24 -22.87 -4.05
N ALA A 80 -9.26 -23.04 -3.18
CA ALA A 80 -10.36 -22.10 -3.02
C ALA A 80 -9.84 -20.71 -2.58
N TYR A 81 -8.90 -20.67 -1.64
CA TYR A 81 -8.25 -19.43 -1.18
C TYR A 81 -7.40 -18.77 -2.25
N LEU A 82 -6.76 -19.55 -3.14
CA LEU A 82 -6.02 -19.05 -4.30
C LEU A 82 -6.95 -18.51 -5.40
N GLY A 83 -8.25 -18.50 -5.19
CA GLY A 83 -9.24 -17.95 -6.10
C GLY A 83 -9.76 -18.91 -7.15
N GLU A 84 -9.47 -20.23 -7.06
CA GLU A 84 -10.05 -21.23 -7.96
C GLU A 84 -11.58 -21.25 -7.86
N HIS A 85 -12.23 -21.11 -9.02
CA HIS A 85 -13.70 -21.06 -9.06
C HIS A 85 -14.29 -22.47 -8.93
N PRO A 86 -15.38 -22.66 -8.14
CA PRO A 86 -15.97 -23.98 -7.91
C PRO A 86 -16.46 -24.69 -9.20
N ASN A 87 -16.66 -23.98 -10.29
CA ASN A 87 -17.05 -24.58 -11.60
C ASN A 87 -15.85 -25.10 -12.40
N ARG A 88 -14.61 -24.92 -11.95
CA ARG A 88 -13.46 -25.59 -12.56
C ARG A 88 -13.54 -27.09 -12.29
N ASP A 89 -13.16 -27.91 -13.26
CA ASP A 89 -13.30 -29.39 -13.18
C ASP A 89 -12.67 -29.96 -11.89
N HIS A 90 -11.43 -29.61 -11.61
CA HIS A 90 -10.74 -30.06 -10.39
C HIS A 90 -11.42 -29.56 -9.09
N MET A 91 -11.98 -28.35 -9.08
CA MET A 91 -12.70 -27.84 -7.91
C MET A 91 -14.05 -28.49 -7.75
N SER A 92 -14.80 -28.74 -8.85
CA SER A 92 -16.09 -29.47 -8.80
C SER A 92 -15.91 -30.90 -8.29
N LYS A 93 -14.93 -31.65 -8.84
CA LYS A 93 -14.59 -33.00 -8.37
C LYS A 93 -14.13 -33.02 -6.90
N GLY A 94 -13.29 -32.06 -6.49
CA GLY A 94 -12.85 -31.95 -5.12
C GLY A 94 -13.99 -31.63 -4.15
N LEU A 95 -14.91 -30.75 -4.56
CA LEU A 95 -16.11 -30.43 -3.79
C LEU A 95 -17.01 -31.65 -3.63
N ASP A 96 -17.31 -32.36 -4.72
CA ASP A 96 -18.16 -33.55 -4.71
C ASP A 96 -17.56 -34.67 -3.83
N TYR A 97 -16.22 -34.84 -3.89
CA TYR A 97 -15.50 -35.76 -3.00
C TYR A 97 -15.67 -35.35 -1.53
N LEU A 98 -15.42 -34.08 -1.15
CA LEU A 98 -15.53 -33.64 0.22
C LEU A 98 -16.96 -33.73 0.78
N LEU A 99 -17.97 -33.52 -0.06
CA LEU A 99 -19.37 -33.66 0.32
C LEU A 99 -19.78 -35.14 0.53
N SER A 100 -19.15 -36.09 -0.19
CA SER A 100 -19.37 -37.52 -0.04
C SER A 100 -18.69 -38.15 1.18
N VAL A 101 -17.66 -37.49 1.75
CA VAL A 101 -16.91 -38.02 2.89
C VAL A 101 -17.75 -37.98 4.16
N ASP A 102 -18.02 -39.14 4.73
CA ASP A 102 -18.62 -39.28 6.04
C ASP A 102 -17.65 -38.80 7.15
N ALA A 103 -18.12 -37.92 8.02
CA ALA A 103 -17.25 -37.31 9.01
C ALA A 103 -16.81 -38.28 10.11
N ASP A 104 -17.61 -39.29 10.43
CA ASP A 104 -17.31 -40.23 11.49
C ASP A 104 -16.28 -41.29 11.07
N ASN A 105 -16.33 -41.73 9.83
CA ASN A 105 -15.50 -42.80 9.32
C ASN A 105 -14.43 -42.35 8.30
N GLY A 106 -14.69 -41.28 7.57
CA GLY A 106 -13.86 -40.85 6.44
C GLY A 106 -12.56 -40.12 6.77
N PHE A 107 -12.41 -39.58 8.00
CA PHE A 107 -11.26 -38.79 8.39
C PHE A 107 -10.25 -39.50 9.31
N ASN A 108 -10.32 -40.83 9.40
CA ASN A 108 -9.35 -41.69 10.09
C ASN A 108 -8.92 -41.16 11.46
N LYS A 109 -9.87 -40.92 12.37
CA LYS A 109 -9.63 -40.40 13.74
C LYS A 109 -8.93 -39.02 13.79
N ARG A 110 -9.03 -38.21 12.73
CA ARG A 110 -8.47 -36.87 12.61
C ARG A 110 -9.54 -35.80 12.37
N GLN A 111 -10.77 -36.05 12.78
CA GLN A 111 -11.92 -35.17 12.62
C GLN A 111 -11.65 -33.76 13.14
N GLY A 112 -10.89 -33.61 14.26
CA GLY A 112 -10.54 -32.33 14.86
C GLY A 112 -9.74 -31.39 13.96
N TYR A 113 -9.05 -31.92 12.93
CA TYR A 113 -8.44 -31.12 11.86
C TYR A 113 -9.33 -31.06 10.62
N ALA A 114 -9.77 -32.21 10.16
CA ALA A 114 -10.35 -32.34 8.83
C ALA A 114 -11.75 -31.70 8.70
N VAL A 115 -12.59 -31.82 9.74
CA VAL A 115 -13.93 -31.19 9.75
C VAL A 115 -13.84 -29.67 9.72
N PRO A 116 -13.05 -28.99 10.59
CA PRO A 116 -12.86 -27.54 10.50
C PRO A 116 -12.31 -27.09 9.15
N ILE A 117 -11.29 -27.77 8.63
CA ILE A 117 -10.67 -27.43 7.34
C ILE A 117 -11.68 -27.59 6.20
N ARG A 118 -12.57 -28.62 6.23
CA ARG A 118 -13.66 -28.76 5.28
C ARG A 118 -14.64 -27.57 5.36
N ILE A 119 -15.07 -27.16 6.56
CA ILE A 119 -15.92 -25.97 6.72
C ILE A 119 -15.26 -24.76 6.09
N MET A 120 -13.99 -24.52 6.35
CA MET A 120 -13.25 -23.39 5.79
C MET A 120 -13.21 -23.42 4.26
N GLY A 121 -12.93 -24.59 3.65
CA GLY A 121 -12.94 -24.75 2.20
C GLY A 121 -14.34 -24.54 1.59
N LEU A 122 -15.37 -25.07 2.23
CA LEU A 122 -16.77 -24.91 1.81
C LEU A 122 -17.24 -23.46 1.93
N SER A 123 -16.85 -22.73 2.97
CA SER A 123 -17.21 -21.32 3.14
C SER A 123 -16.69 -20.45 1.98
N TYR A 124 -15.47 -20.68 1.52
CA TYR A 124 -14.85 -19.93 0.42
C TYR A 124 -15.56 -20.09 -0.93
N VAL A 125 -16.21 -21.25 -1.15
CA VAL A 125 -16.95 -21.49 -2.39
C VAL A 125 -18.45 -21.24 -2.26
N HIS A 126 -18.99 -21.19 -1.04
CA HIS A 126 -20.42 -21.11 -0.74
C HIS A 126 -21.13 -19.97 -1.51
N ASN A 127 -20.62 -18.76 -1.46
CA ASN A 127 -21.23 -17.59 -2.12
C ASN A 127 -21.10 -17.61 -3.65
N LYS A 128 -20.21 -18.44 -4.18
CA LYS A 128 -20.00 -18.64 -5.64
C LYS A 128 -20.87 -19.77 -6.21
N LEU A 129 -21.55 -20.53 -5.36
CA LEU A 129 -22.45 -21.59 -5.75
C LEU A 129 -23.89 -21.09 -5.85
N LEU A 130 -24.72 -21.75 -6.68
CA LEU A 130 -26.12 -21.42 -6.91
C LEU A 130 -27.01 -22.65 -6.69
N GLY A 131 -28.31 -22.41 -6.46
CA GLY A 131 -29.35 -23.46 -6.39
C GLY A 131 -29.09 -24.53 -5.33
N ASP A 132 -29.46 -25.74 -5.66
CA ASP A 132 -29.40 -26.90 -4.74
C ASP A 132 -28.00 -27.17 -4.21
N LYS A 133 -26.95 -26.95 -5.02
CA LYS A 133 -25.57 -27.16 -4.62
C LYS A 133 -25.15 -26.23 -3.48
N ARG A 134 -25.57 -24.96 -3.52
CA ARG A 134 -25.36 -24.01 -2.43
C ARG A 134 -26.10 -24.44 -1.16
N THR A 135 -27.35 -24.85 -1.30
CA THR A 135 -28.16 -25.34 -0.18
C THR A 135 -27.54 -26.57 0.48
N PHE A 136 -27.07 -27.52 -0.33
CA PHE A 136 -26.42 -28.73 0.17
C PHE A 136 -25.06 -28.42 0.89
N VAL A 137 -24.25 -27.54 0.33
CA VAL A 137 -23.01 -27.09 0.98
C VAL A 137 -23.31 -26.43 2.32
N ARG A 138 -24.33 -25.55 2.38
CA ARG A 138 -24.76 -24.91 3.64
C ARG A 138 -25.21 -25.98 4.68
N ALA A 139 -25.99 -26.95 4.28
CA ALA A 139 -26.44 -28.04 5.17
C ALA A 139 -25.24 -28.83 5.73
N LYS A 140 -24.24 -29.11 4.88
CA LYS A 140 -23.04 -29.85 5.28
C LYS A 140 -22.20 -29.06 6.28
N MET A 141 -22.06 -27.74 6.08
CA MET A 141 -21.36 -26.87 7.03
C MET A 141 -22.08 -26.81 8.38
N LEU A 142 -23.41 -26.77 8.41
CA LEU A 142 -24.20 -26.78 9.63
C LEU A 142 -24.04 -28.13 10.40
N GLU A 143 -24.07 -29.25 9.68
CA GLU A 143 -23.80 -30.57 10.25
C GLU A 143 -22.40 -30.63 10.89
N ASP A 144 -21.40 -30.15 10.17
CA ASP A 144 -20.01 -30.10 10.67
C ASP A 144 -19.85 -29.17 11.87
N LEU A 145 -20.50 -28.01 11.90
CA LEU A 145 -20.50 -27.11 13.06
C LEU A 145 -21.13 -27.76 14.29
N GLN A 146 -22.25 -28.50 14.13
CA GLN A 146 -22.86 -29.24 15.22
C GLN A 146 -21.92 -30.32 15.78
N ARG A 147 -21.15 -31.01 14.90
CA ARG A 147 -20.10 -31.95 15.32
C ARG A 147 -18.99 -31.28 16.13
N LEU A 148 -18.56 -30.08 15.73
CA LEU A 148 -17.57 -29.30 16.47
C LEU A 148 -18.11 -28.91 17.86
N GLU A 149 -19.36 -28.46 17.96
CA GLU A 149 -20.02 -28.14 19.22
C GLU A 149 -20.08 -29.38 20.14
N ALA A 150 -20.55 -30.52 19.63
CA ALA A 150 -20.65 -31.76 20.38
C ALA A 150 -19.29 -32.36 20.78
N GLY A 151 -18.28 -32.17 19.91
CA GLY A 151 -16.93 -32.69 20.10
C GLY A 151 -16.02 -31.86 20.99
N GLN A 152 -16.50 -30.73 21.53
CA GLN A 152 -15.70 -29.89 22.43
C GLN A 152 -15.51 -30.57 23.79
N ALA A 153 -14.27 -30.57 24.27
CA ALA A 153 -13.95 -31.07 25.60
C ALA A 153 -14.51 -30.14 26.72
N ARG A 154 -14.74 -30.67 27.90
CA ARG A 154 -15.30 -29.92 29.05
C ARG A 154 -14.46 -28.69 29.41
N ASN A 155 -13.14 -28.77 29.21
CA ASN A 155 -12.22 -27.66 29.44
C ASN A 155 -12.25 -26.57 28.37
N GLY A 156 -13.01 -26.74 27.27
CA GLY A 156 -13.17 -25.76 26.20
C GLY A 156 -12.28 -25.98 24.98
N GLY A 157 -11.40 -26.97 24.97
CA GLY A 157 -10.57 -27.29 23.80
C GLY A 157 -11.16 -28.41 22.95
N TRP A 158 -10.40 -28.84 21.94
CA TRP A 158 -10.72 -29.98 21.07
C TRP A 158 -9.54 -30.93 20.93
N ARG A 159 -9.85 -32.17 20.60
CA ARG A 159 -8.90 -33.25 20.34
C ARG A 159 -9.17 -33.90 18.97
N TYR A 160 -8.32 -34.83 18.56
CA TYR A 160 -8.35 -35.45 17.22
C TYR A 160 -9.69 -36.06 16.80
N GLU A 161 -10.37 -36.80 17.70
CA GLU A 161 -11.54 -37.60 17.34
C GLU A 161 -12.91 -36.93 17.57
N LEU A 162 -12.94 -35.67 18.03
CA LEU A 162 -14.15 -34.91 18.38
C LEU A 162 -15.15 -35.67 19.29
N LYS A 163 -14.63 -36.42 20.27
CA LYS A 163 -15.46 -37.23 21.22
C LYS A 163 -15.83 -36.48 22.48
N GLY A 164 -15.48 -35.22 22.62
CA GLY A 164 -15.59 -34.50 23.89
C GLY A 164 -14.57 -35.01 24.92
N GLY A 165 -14.98 -35.12 26.20
CA GLY A 165 -14.10 -35.57 27.27
C GLY A 165 -13.38 -34.42 27.97
N ASN A 166 -12.16 -34.70 28.48
CA ASN A 166 -11.34 -33.69 29.18
C ASN A 166 -9.99 -33.40 28.51
N ASP A 167 -9.70 -34.07 27.39
CA ASP A 167 -8.42 -33.94 26.70
C ASP A 167 -8.52 -32.92 25.54
N PHE A 168 -7.45 -32.16 25.33
CA PHE A 168 -7.33 -31.17 24.28
C PHE A 168 -5.87 -31.03 23.86
N ASP A 169 -5.65 -30.37 22.73
CA ASP A 169 -4.38 -29.72 22.39
C ASP A 169 -4.62 -28.44 21.57
N PHE A 170 -3.71 -27.48 21.67
CA PHE A 170 -3.85 -26.20 20.98
C PHE A 170 -3.61 -26.29 19.48
N SER A 171 -2.90 -27.31 19.01
CA SER A 171 -2.75 -27.54 17.57
C SER A 171 -4.08 -27.87 16.90
N VAL A 172 -4.94 -28.66 17.57
CA VAL A 172 -6.32 -28.94 17.10
C VAL A 172 -7.25 -27.79 17.43
N THR A 173 -7.21 -27.25 18.65
CA THR A 173 -8.20 -26.30 19.17
C THR A 173 -8.35 -25.04 18.32
N GLN A 174 -7.29 -24.57 17.68
CA GLN A 174 -7.37 -23.39 16.80
C GLN A 174 -8.25 -23.59 15.55
N TRP A 175 -8.34 -24.82 15.00
CA TRP A 175 -9.05 -25.06 13.74
C TRP A 175 -10.58 -24.94 13.87
N PRO A 176 -11.26 -25.48 14.88
CA PRO A 176 -12.67 -25.18 15.14
C PRO A 176 -12.99 -23.70 15.25
N ILE A 177 -12.12 -22.91 15.89
CA ILE A 177 -12.28 -21.46 16.04
C ILE A 177 -12.20 -20.77 14.68
N LEU A 178 -11.22 -21.15 13.82
CA LEU A 178 -11.10 -20.68 12.45
C LEU A 178 -12.35 -21.03 11.63
N ALA A 179 -12.82 -22.27 11.71
CA ALA A 179 -13.99 -22.74 10.98
C ALA A 179 -15.27 -21.97 11.37
N MET A 180 -15.46 -21.71 12.66
CA MET A 180 -16.59 -20.91 13.16
C MET A 180 -16.51 -19.47 12.64
N ARG A 181 -15.32 -18.87 12.59
CA ARG A 181 -15.14 -17.54 11.96
C ARG A 181 -15.52 -17.55 10.47
N GLU A 182 -15.01 -18.51 9.70
CA GLU A 182 -15.28 -18.58 8.26
C GLU A 182 -16.77 -18.84 7.97
N ALA A 183 -17.43 -19.68 8.78
CA ALA A 183 -18.88 -19.89 8.70
C ALA A 183 -19.67 -18.60 8.99
N ASN A 184 -19.25 -17.83 10.03
CA ASN A 184 -19.85 -16.54 10.36
C ASN A 184 -19.75 -15.53 9.22
N LEU A 185 -18.61 -15.49 8.51
CA LEU A 185 -18.40 -14.57 7.38
C LEU A 185 -19.36 -14.84 6.19
N VAL A 186 -19.86 -16.06 6.05
CA VAL A 186 -20.85 -16.41 4.99
C VAL A 186 -22.29 -16.51 5.53
N GLY A 187 -22.54 -15.94 6.72
CA GLY A 187 -23.88 -15.83 7.31
C GLY A 187 -24.46 -17.16 7.81
N ILE A 188 -23.61 -18.08 8.28
CA ILE A 188 -24.04 -19.31 8.94
C ILE A 188 -23.99 -19.10 10.45
N GLU A 189 -25.14 -19.16 11.09
CA GLU A 189 -25.27 -19.01 12.54
C GLU A 189 -24.84 -20.28 13.28
N PHE A 190 -24.19 -20.14 14.42
CA PHE A 190 -23.78 -21.20 15.34
C PHE A 190 -23.82 -20.70 16.78
N LYS A 191 -23.73 -21.60 17.75
CA LYS A 191 -23.67 -21.22 19.15
C LYS A 191 -22.31 -20.61 19.49
N THR A 192 -22.32 -19.51 20.24
CA THR A 192 -21.10 -18.81 20.66
C THR A 192 -20.46 -19.40 21.92
N ASP A 193 -21.19 -20.24 22.68
CA ASP A 193 -20.71 -20.90 23.90
C ASP A 193 -19.37 -21.66 23.71
N PRO A 194 -19.13 -22.39 22.60
CA PRO A 194 -17.84 -23.01 22.36
C PRO A 194 -16.68 -22.02 22.28
N LEU A 195 -16.88 -20.83 21.72
CA LEU A 195 -15.86 -19.79 21.66
C LEU A 195 -15.58 -19.19 23.03
N LEU A 196 -16.61 -19.00 23.87
CA LEU A 196 -16.44 -18.54 25.24
C LEU A 196 -15.61 -19.51 26.07
N LYS A 197 -15.88 -20.82 25.97
CA LYS A 197 -15.12 -21.87 26.65
C LYS A 197 -13.68 -21.94 26.13
N ALA A 198 -13.46 -21.85 24.83
CA ALA A 198 -12.13 -21.86 24.24
C ALA A 198 -11.32 -20.63 24.70
N ARG A 199 -11.93 -19.43 24.78
CA ARG A 199 -11.31 -18.24 25.34
C ARG A 199 -10.83 -18.46 26.77
N ALA A 200 -11.70 -18.99 27.61
CA ALA A 200 -11.36 -19.29 28.99
C ALA A 200 -10.18 -20.28 29.12
N LEU A 201 -10.12 -21.31 28.26
CA LEU A 201 -9.00 -22.24 28.19
C LEU A 201 -7.70 -21.54 27.78
N TYR A 202 -7.70 -20.73 26.72
CA TYR A 202 -6.51 -19.99 26.26
C TYR A 202 -5.99 -19.06 27.37
N LEU A 203 -6.88 -18.33 28.06
CA LEU A 203 -6.50 -17.42 29.12
C LEU A 203 -5.90 -18.20 30.35
N LYS A 204 -6.47 -19.36 30.68
CA LYS A 204 -6.00 -20.20 31.79
C LYS A 204 -4.62 -20.82 31.51
N GLU A 205 -4.41 -21.30 30.31
CA GLU A 205 -3.22 -22.07 29.92
C GLU A 205 -2.05 -21.24 29.40
N GLN A 206 -2.23 -19.90 29.27
CA GLN A 206 -1.15 -19.01 28.85
C GLN A 206 -0.02 -19.06 29.90
N LYS A 207 1.21 -19.28 29.43
CA LYS A 207 2.38 -19.35 30.29
C LYS A 207 2.81 -17.97 30.81
N GLY A 208 3.62 -17.96 31.84
CA GLY A 208 4.13 -16.73 32.47
C GLY A 208 4.94 -15.85 31.52
N ASP A 209 5.58 -16.44 30.51
CA ASP A 209 6.31 -15.74 29.45
C ASP A 209 5.39 -15.13 28.39
N GLY A 210 4.08 -15.38 28.42
CA GLY A 210 3.09 -14.92 27.45
C GLY A 210 2.80 -15.87 26.29
N GLY A 211 3.50 -16.98 26.18
CA GLY A 211 3.30 -17.96 25.11
C GLY A 211 2.38 -19.12 25.48
N TRP A 212 2.26 -20.06 24.55
CA TRP A 212 1.53 -21.33 24.75
C TRP A 212 2.38 -22.53 24.35
N VAL A 213 2.03 -23.67 24.94
CA VAL A 213 2.59 -24.99 24.63
C VAL A 213 1.53 -25.86 23.94
N TYR A 214 1.88 -27.11 23.62
CA TYR A 214 0.96 -28.03 22.96
C TYR A 214 -0.26 -28.37 23.80
N GLN A 215 -0.05 -28.62 25.11
CA GLN A 215 -1.08 -28.92 26.15
C GLN A 215 -0.78 -28.17 27.43
N HIS A 216 -0.43 -28.93 28.51
CA HIS A 216 -0.22 -28.36 29.83
C HIS A 216 1.26 -28.07 30.14
N ASP A 217 2.16 -28.96 29.72
CA ASP A 217 3.55 -28.96 30.13
C ASP A 217 4.53 -28.61 29.01
N GLY A 218 5.64 -28.02 29.41
CA GLY A 218 6.73 -27.63 28.50
C GLY A 218 6.94 -26.14 28.40
N ASN A 219 7.92 -25.76 27.57
CA ASN A 219 8.24 -24.36 27.26
C ASN A 219 7.37 -23.87 26.11
N SER A 220 7.01 -22.59 26.14
CA SER A 220 6.32 -21.92 25.04
C SER A 220 7.12 -22.02 23.72
N TYR A 221 6.42 -22.18 22.61
CA TYR A 221 7.06 -22.22 21.28
C TYR A 221 6.20 -21.58 20.19
N GLY A 222 6.86 -21.25 19.09
CA GLY A 222 6.34 -20.35 18.07
C GLY A 222 4.95 -20.69 17.55
N SER A 223 4.75 -21.89 16.97
CA SER A 223 3.48 -22.23 16.31
C SER A 223 2.30 -22.27 17.27
N MET A 224 2.48 -22.69 18.53
CA MET A 224 1.39 -22.70 19.51
C MET A 224 1.10 -21.29 20.05
N THR A 225 2.13 -20.48 20.25
CA THR A 225 1.95 -19.08 20.65
C THR A 225 1.23 -18.29 19.56
N ALA A 226 1.62 -18.44 18.29
CA ALA A 226 0.91 -17.81 17.19
C ALA A 226 -0.53 -18.34 17.02
N ALA A 227 -0.75 -19.65 17.18
CA ALA A 227 -2.08 -20.25 17.14
C ALA A 227 -3.00 -19.72 18.25
N GLY A 228 -2.50 -19.61 19.48
CA GLY A 228 -3.25 -19.07 20.61
C GLY A 228 -3.60 -17.60 20.42
N LEU A 229 -2.63 -16.82 20.02
CA LEU A 229 -2.81 -15.39 19.73
C LEU A 229 -3.83 -15.14 18.61
N ALA A 230 -3.74 -15.85 17.49
CA ALA A 230 -4.72 -15.77 16.41
C ALA A 230 -6.12 -16.17 16.87
N SER A 231 -6.22 -17.23 17.69
CA SER A 231 -7.49 -17.68 18.27
C SER A 231 -8.14 -16.62 19.14
N LEU A 232 -7.38 -15.94 20.01
CA LEU A 232 -7.92 -14.87 20.86
C LEU A 232 -8.41 -13.68 20.05
N PHE A 233 -7.70 -13.28 18.98
CA PHE A 233 -8.16 -12.25 18.06
C PHE A 233 -9.48 -12.63 17.40
N ILE A 234 -9.58 -13.85 16.86
CA ILE A 234 -10.77 -14.34 16.18
C ILE A 234 -11.97 -14.42 17.14
N ILE A 235 -11.76 -14.94 18.34
CA ILE A 235 -12.81 -15.04 19.37
C ILE A 235 -13.34 -13.64 19.72
N SER A 236 -12.44 -12.67 19.92
CA SER A 236 -12.84 -11.29 20.21
C SER A 236 -13.60 -10.66 19.05
N ASP A 237 -13.19 -10.90 17.81
CA ASP A 237 -13.89 -10.37 16.63
C ASP A 237 -15.31 -10.92 16.47
N VAL A 238 -15.53 -12.18 16.85
CA VAL A 238 -16.84 -12.83 16.74
C VAL A 238 -17.74 -12.47 17.92
N LEU A 239 -17.20 -12.50 19.15
CA LEU A 239 -18.01 -12.31 20.36
C LEU A 239 -18.23 -10.84 20.71
N GLU A 240 -17.25 -9.97 20.43
CA GLU A 240 -17.22 -8.59 20.89
C GLU A 240 -16.91 -7.61 19.74
N PRO A 241 -17.62 -7.71 18.62
CA PRO A 241 -17.26 -6.94 17.42
C PRO A 241 -17.40 -5.42 17.59
N ALA A 242 -18.17 -4.96 18.57
CA ALA A 242 -18.50 -3.56 18.83
C ALA A 242 -18.13 -3.11 20.24
N SER A 243 -17.23 -3.82 20.94
CA SER A 243 -16.80 -3.47 22.30
C SER A 243 -15.61 -2.51 22.29
N GLY A 244 -15.39 -1.85 23.43
CA GLY A 244 -14.13 -1.17 23.69
C GLY A 244 -13.99 0.26 23.22
N CYS A 245 -15.10 1.05 23.13
CA CYS A 245 -14.96 2.52 22.99
C CYS A 245 -14.76 3.18 24.36
N PRO A 246 -13.57 3.73 24.67
CA PRO A 246 -13.31 4.37 25.98
C PRO A 246 -14.10 5.66 26.18
N CYS A 247 -14.58 6.30 25.12
CA CYS A 247 -15.28 7.60 25.16
C CYS A 247 -16.68 7.53 25.77
N ARG A 248 -17.29 6.36 25.85
CA ARG A 248 -18.66 6.20 26.40
C ARG A 248 -18.66 5.89 27.88
N GLY A 249 -17.90 6.65 28.66
CA GLY A 249 -18.08 7.01 30.06
C GLY A 249 -18.70 6.02 31.02
N SER A 250 -18.36 4.74 31.02
CA SER A 250 -18.43 3.97 32.24
C SER A 250 -17.00 3.81 32.78
N GLN A 251 -16.77 4.31 33.95
CA GLN A 251 -15.47 4.23 34.66
C GLN A 251 -14.92 2.81 34.84
N SER A 252 -15.63 1.79 34.36
CA SER A 252 -15.25 0.38 34.45
C SER A 252 -14.49 -0.15 33.24
N ASN A 253 -14.43 0.54 32.10
CA ASN A 253 -13.91 -0.01 30.83
C ASN A 253 -12.59 0.62 30.33
N SER A 254 -11.96 1.49 31.12
CA SER A 254 -10.65 2.09 30.76
C SER A 254 -9.46 1.15 31.02
N ARG A 255 -9.67 -0.04 31.57
CA ARG A 255 -8.61 -1.03 31.77
C ARG A 255 -8.71 -2.11 30.70
N PRO A 256 -7.57 -2.53 30.10
CA PRO A 256 -7.54 -3.65 29.17
C PRO A 256 -8.20 -4.89 29.78
N SER A 257 -9.02 -5.61 29.03
CA SER A 257 -9.62 -6.86 29.45
C SER A 257 -8.56 -7.95 29.65
N ALA A 258 -8.89 -9.03 30.37
CA ALA A 258 -7.98 -10.18 30.51
C ALA A 258 -7.54 -10.74 29.14
N THR A 259 -8.41 -10.68 28.13
CA THR A 259 -8.10 -11.10 26.76
C THR A 259 -7.09 -10.16 26.11
N GLU A 260 -7.25 -8.84 26.26
CA GLU A 260 -6.30 -7.86 25.73
C GLU A 260 -4.93 -7.97 26.39
N HIS A 261 -4.89 -8.15 27.70
CA HIS A 261 -3.62 -8.43 28.41
C HIS A 261 -2.94 -9.72 27.93
N ALA A 262 -3.70 -10.77 27.66
CA ALA A 262 -3.15 -12.02 27.12
C ALA A 262 -2.60 -11.82 25.69
N ILE A 263 -3.31 -11.08 24.85
CA ILE A 263 -2.87 -10.70 23.52
C ILE A 263 -1.56 -9.90 23.57
N ASP A 264 -1.50 -8.87 24.43
CA ASP A 264 -0.31 -8.00 24.53
C ASP A 264 0.93 -8.79 25.00
N ARG A 265 0.78 -9.71 25.96
CA ARG A 265 1.88 -10.60 26.40
C ARG A 265 2.35 -11.52 25.27
N ALA A 266 1.43 -12.09 24.51
CA ALA A 266 1.78 -12.97 23.39
C ALA A 266 2.45 -12.23 22.24
N LEU A 267 2.03 -11.01 21.94
CA LEU A 267 2.72 -10.12 20.99
C LEU A 267 4.15 -9.80 21.47
N GLY A 268 4.32 -9.57 22.77
CA GLY A 268 5.63 -9.39 23.37
C GLY A 268 6.51 -10.63 23.20
N TRP A 269 5.96 -11.83 23.44
CA TRP A 269 6.68 -13.10 23.22
C TRP A 269 7.11 -13.25 21.76
N LEU A 270 6.19 -13.03 20.81
CA LEU A 270 6.53 -13.07 19.37
C LEU A 270 7.60 -12.04 19.00
N GLY A 271 7.53 -10.83 19.53
CA GLY A 271 8.53 -9.79 19.28
C GLY A 271 9.93 -10.16 19.72
N GLY A 272 10.05 -10.96 20.81
CA GLY A 272 11.34 -11.42 21.34
C GLY A 272 11.87 -12.73 20.74
N HIS A 273 11.03 -13.50 20.04
CA HIS A 273 11.38 -14.87 19.61
C HIS A 273 11.16 -15.13 18.12
N PHE A 274 10.64 -14.17 17.36
CA PHE A 274 10.34 -14.39 15.94
C PHE A 274 11.56 -14.83 15.15
N SER A 275 11.38 -15.88 14.34
CA SER A 275 12.34 -16.32 13.32
C SER A 275 11.57 -16.72 12.04
N ALA A 276 12.02 -16.22 10.90
CA ALA A 276 11.50 -16.68 9.61
C ALA A 276 12.10 -18.03 9.18
N LYS A 277 13.18 -18.48 9.80
CA LYS A 277 13.95 -19.66 9.40
C LYS A 277 13.56 -20.94 10.13
N GLU A 278 12.94 -20.84 11.27
CA GLU A 278 12.59 -21.98 12.13
C GLU A 278 11.36 -21.67 12.96
N ASN A 279 10.71 -22.70 13.49
CA ASN A 279 9.66 -22.58 14.52
C ASN A 279 10.33 -22.35 15.88
N PRO A 280 10.30 -21.14 16.46
CA PRO A 280 11.03 -20.83 17.68
C PRO A 280 10.69 -21.77 18.83
N GLY A 281 11.70 -22.33 19.47
CA GLY A 281 11.55 -23.30 20.57
C GLY A 281 11.19 -24.73 20.15
N LYS A 282 11.08 -24.99 18.81
CA LYS A 282 10.79 -26.33 18.28
C LYS A 282 11.26 -26.47 16.83
N ASN A 283 12.15 -27.41 16.55
CA ASN A 283 12.81 -27.56 15.27
C ASN A 283 11.99 -28.34 14.21
N ASP A 284 10.66 -28.31 14.30
CA ASP A 284 9.78 -28.98 13.34
C ASP A 284 8.63 -28.08 12.87
N ARG A 285 7.91 -28.52 11.83
CA ARG A 285 6.69 -27.84 11.33
C ARG A 285 6.92 -26.39 10.93
N HIS A 286 8.02 -26.09 10.28
CA HIS A 286 8.40 -24.73 9.92
C HIS A 286 7.35 -24.00 9.05
N LEU A 287 6.83 -24.63 7.97
CA LEU A 287 5.81 -24.01 7.11
C LEU A 287 4.46 -23.84 7.80
N TYR A 288 4.11 -24.75 8.71
CA TYR A 288 2.96 -24.57 9.58
C TYR A 288 3.15 -23.38 10.56
N TRP A 289 4.37 -23.20 11.09
CA TRP A 289 4.69 -22.02 11.89
C TRP A 289 4.48 -20.72 11.10
N LEU A 290 5.04 -20.64 9.90
CA LEU A 290 4.88 -19.45 9.06
C LEU A 290 3.39 -19.19 8.71
N TYR A 291 2.60 -20.23 8.45
CA TYR A 291 1.15 -20.10 8.29
C TYR A 291 0.47 -19.55 9.55
N CYS A 292 0.89 -19.96 10.76
CA CYS A 292 0.38 -19.40 12.01
C CYS A 292 0.78 -17.92 12.16
N VAL A 293 2.01 -17.54 11.80
CA VAL A 293 2.50 -16.16 11.77
C VAL A 293 1.67 -15.29 10.85
N GLU A 294 1.38 -15.77 9.63
CA GLU A 294 0.55 -15.05 8.66
C GLU A 294 -0.81 -14.66 9.26
N ARG A 295 -1.49 -15.60 9.93
CA ARG A 295 -2.78 -15.33 10.55
C ARG A 295 -2.70 -14.30 11.67
N VAL A 296 -1.65 -14.35 12.48
CA VAL A 296 -1.42 -13.32 13.51
C VAL A 296 -1.12 -11.97 12.85
N GLY A 297 -0.22 -11.93 11.88
CA GLY A 297 0.16 -10.71 11.19
C GLY A 297 -1.04 -10.00 10.56
N ILE A 298 -1.96 -10.75 9.96
CA ILE A 298 -3.21 -10.20 9.39
C ILE A 298 -4.19 -9.77 10.49
N ALA A 299 -4.45 -10.61 11.48
CA ALA A 299 -5.44 -10.32 12.54
C ALA A 299 -5.00 -9.17 13.45
N ALA A 300 -3.72 -9.14 13.83
CA ALA A 300 -3.15 -8.11 14.68
C ALA A 300 -2.72 -6.84 13.93
N GLY A 301 -2.53 -6.95 12.62
CA GLY A 301 -2.07 -5.85 11.77
C GLY A 301 -0.58 -5.53 11.89
N TYR A 302 0.20 -6.14 12.76
CA TYR A 302 1.61 -5.80 12.93
C TYR A 302 2.43 -6.12 11.68
N LYS A 303 3.15 -5.12 11.16
CA LYS A 303 4.14 -5.29 10.09
C LYS A 303 5.40 -5.98 10.59
N TYR A 304 5.79 -5.68 11.82
CA TYR A 304 6.99 -6.20 12.45
C TYR A 304 6.67 -6.97 13.73
N PHE A 305 7.29 -8.12 13.92
CA PHE A 305 7.45 -8.76 15.21
C PHE A 305 8.88 -8.52 15.71
N GLY A 306 9.03 -7.74 16.79
CA GLY A 306 10.33 -7.16 17.14
C GLY A 306 10.83 -6.20 16.04
N ASN A 307 11.98 -6.56 15.45
CA ASN A 307 12.56 -5.83 14.30
C ASN A 307 12.41 -6.58 12.96
N HIS A 308 11.65 -7.66 12.94
CA HIS A 308 11.52 -8.55 11.79
C HIS A 308 10.27 -8.23 10.98
N ASN A 309 10.42 -7.90 9.70
CA ASN A 309 9.32 -7.84 8.75
C ASN A 309 8.90 -9.27 8.39
N TRP A 310 7.90 -9.77 9.12
CA TRP A 310 7.52 -11.19 9.07
C TRP A 310 7.18 -11.68 7.67
N TYR A 311 6.54 -10.85 6.84
CA TYR A 311 6.14 -11.28 5.51
C TYR A 311 7.32 -11.27 4.54
N ARG A 312 8.13 -10.22 4.53
CA ARG A 312 9.32 -10.12 3.65
C ARG A 312 10.33 -11.22 3.94
N GLU A 313 10.67 -11.41 5.23
CA GLU A 313 11.62 -12.43 5.65
C GLU A 313 11.09 -13.85 5.42
N GLY A 314 9.81 -14.08 5.75
CA GLY A 314 9.17 -15.38 5.52
C GLY A 314 9.05 -15.71 4.03
N ALA A 315 8.67 -14.75 3.18
CA ALA A 315 8.60 -14.95 1.74
C ALA A 315 9.98 -15.30 1.14
N ASP A 316 11.06 -14.62 1.57
CA ASP A 316 12.44 -14.95 1.14
C ASP A 316 12.80 -16.41 1.45
N VAL A 317 12.47 -16.87 2.66
CA VAL A 317 12.76 -18.26 3.08
C VAL A 317 11.90 -19.26 2.31
N VAL A 318 10.60 -18.98 2.17
CA VAL A 318 9.66 -19.88 1.47
C VAL A 318 10.01 -19.98 -0.01
N LEU A 319 10.35 -18.88 -0.70
CA LEU A 319 10.74 -18.89 -2.11
C LEU A 319 12.01 -19.75 -2.35
N LYS A 320 13.00 -19.65 -1.45
CA LYS A 320 14.24 -20.45 -1.55
C LYS A 320 14.05 -21.93 -1.31
N ALA A 321 13.00 -22.29 -0.57
CA ALA A 321 12.70 -23.69 -0.25
C ALA A 321 11.79 -24.38 -1.29
N GLN A 322 11.35 -23.68 -2.34
CA GLN A 322 10.53 -24.27 -3.39
C GLN A 322 11.38 -25.11 -4.35
N HIS A 323 10.98 -26.35 -4.61
CA HIS A 323 11.57 -27.25 -5.61
C HIS A 323 10.47 -27.83 -6.49
N ASP A 324 10.62 -27.80 -7.79
CA ASP A 324 9.66 -28.34 -8.78
C ASP A 324 8.20 -27.89 -8.55
N GLY A 325 8.04 -26.66 -8.04
CA GLY A 325 6.75 -26.05 -7.78
C GLY A 325 6.10 -26.46 -6.45
N HIS A 326 6.78 -27.18 -5.55
CA HIS A 326 6.24 -27.56 -4.25
C HIS A 326 7.23 -27.43 -3.09
N TRP A 327 6.76 -27.66 -1.86
CA TRP A 327 7.55 -27.57 -0.62
C TRP A 327 7.50 -28.90 0.16
N GLY A 328 8.04 -29.97 -0.44
CA GLY A 328 8.04 -31.28 0.19
C GLY A 328 6.68 -31.98 0.16
N SER A 329 5.99 -32.10 1.30
CA SER A 329 4.70 -32.75 1.39
C SER A 329 3.55 -31.91 0.81
N LEU A 330 2.39 -32.53 0.57
CA LEU A 330 1.19 -31.84 0.11
C LEU A 330 0.71 -30.80 1.13
N ASP A 331 0.73 -31.12 2.43
CA ASP A 331 0.34 -30.21 3.50
C ASP A 331 1.34 -29.05 3.64
N ASP A 332 2.64 -29.30 3.55
CA ASP A 332 3.65 -28.22 3.55
C ASP A 332 3.46 -27.28 2.35
N THR A 333 3.16 -27.83 1.18
CA THR A 333 2.86 -27.03 -0.01
C THR A 333 1.62 -26.14 0.22
N CYS A 334 0.58 -26.68 0.84
CA CYS A 334 -0.61 -25.90 1.18
C CYS A 334 -0.29 -24.74 2.15
N PHE A 335 0.49 -24.99 3.21
CA PHE A 335 0.86 -23.96 4.17
C PHE A 335 1.74 -22.88 3.55
N ALA A 336 2.72 -23.25 2.72
CA ALA A 336 3.54 -22.28 1.98
C ALA A 336 2.68 -21.39 1.06
N LEU A 337 1.77 -21.97 0.31
CA LEU A 337 0.87 -21.24 -0.58
C LEU A 337 -0.06 -20.29 0.18
N LEU A 338 -0.64 -20.71 1.31
CA LEU A 338 -1.48 -19.87 2.16
C LEU A 338 -0.70 -18.68 2.71
N PHE A 339 0.52 -18.93 3.23
CA PHE A 339 1.41 -17.87 3.71
C PHE A 339 1.73 -16.85 2.61
N LEU A 340 2.17 -17.31 1.44
CA LEU A 340 2.55 -16.43 0.34
C LEU A 340 1.36 -15.64 -0.20
N TYR A 341 0.22 -16.30 -0.44
CA TYR A 341 -0.94 -15.69 -1.09
C TYR A 341 -1.64 -14.67 -0.19
N LYS A 342 -1.98 -15.06 1.04
CA LYS A 342 -2.68 -14.16 1.96
C LYS A 342 -1.78 -13.00 2.42
N GLY A 343 -0.53 -13.30 2.74
CA GLY A 343 0.41 -12.29 3.22
C GLY A 343 0.72 -11.18 2.21
N ARG A 344 0.55 -11.42 0.89
CA ARG A 344 0.80 -10.44 -0.17
C ARG A 344 -0.35 -9.46 -0.44
N ALA A 345 -1.52 -9.64 0.17
CA ALA A 345 -2.67 -8.79 -0.12
C ALA A 345 -2.36 -7.29 0.07
N PRO A 346 -2.96 -6.41 -0.75
CA PRO A 346 -2.74 -4.98 -0.67
C PRO A 346 -3.09 -4.39 0.70
N ILE A 347 -2.39 -3.35 1.10
CA ILE A 347 -2.63 -2.63 2.35
C ILE A 347 -3.44 -1.36 2.07
N LEU A 348 -4.59 -1.21 2.72
CA LEU A 348 -5.41 0.01 2.65
C LEU A 348 -4.86 1.12 3.54
N PHE A 349 -4.53 0.79 4.77
CA PHE A 349 -4.11 1.75 5.79
C PHE A 349 -2.89 1.24 6.58
N ASN A 350 -1.93 2.13 6.80
CA ASN A 350 -0.95 1.99 7.86
C ASN A 350 -1.46 2.73 9.10
N LYS A 351 -1.54 2.08 10.27
CA LYS A 351 -1.78 2.73 11.55
C LYS A 351 -0.45 2.99 12.25
N LEU A 352 -0.17 4.24 12.61
CA LEU A 352 1.09 4.61 13.24
C LEU A 352 1.10 4.20 14.70
N LYS A 353 2.10 3.40 15.09
CA LYS A 353 2.47 3.14 16.47
C LYS A 353 3.62 4.08 16.87
N TYR A 354 3.46 4.76 18.01
CA TYR A 354 4.45 5.66 18.61
C TYR A 354 4.48 5.43 20.13
N ASP A 355 5.43 6.04 20.82
CA ASP A 355 5.48 6.00 22.28
C ASP A 355 4.38 6.87 22.87
N GLY A 356 3.32 6.25 23.41
CA GLY A 356 2.14 6.90 23.97
C GLY A 356 0.84 6.18 23.63
N GLU A 357 -0.28 6.87 23.84
CA GLU A 357 -1.65 6.34 23.69
C GLU A 357 -2.11 6.42 22.21
N TRP A 358 -1.58 5.53 21.38
CA TRP A 358 -1.86 5.48 19.95
C TRP A 358 -2.98 4.50 19.56
N ASN A 359 -3.41 3.59 20.44
CA ASN A 359 -4.25 2.44 20.09
C ASN A 359 -5.48 2.27 20.99
N ASN A 360 -6.12 3.35 21.41
CA ASN A 360 -7.32 3.32 22.25
C ASN A 360 -8.49 2.60 21.59
N HIS A 361 -8.61 2.74 20.26
CA HIS A 361 -9.55 2.03 19.42
C HIS A 361 -8.79 0.93 18.68
N ARG A 362 -8.66 -0.25 19.30
CA ARG A 362 -7.78 -1.34 18.81
C ARG A 362 -8.25 -1.95 17.49
N ARG A 363 -9.54 -1.86 17.17
CA ARG A 363 -10.18 -2.49 16.01
C ARG A 363 -10.72 -1.50 14.98
N ASP A 364 -10.48 -0.21 15.14
CA ASP A 364 -10.98 0.85 14.27
C ASP A 364 -10.67 0.60 12.77
N ILE A 365 -9.40 0.59 12.42
CA ILE A 365 -8.94 0.35 11.04
C ILE A 365 -9.21 -1.08 10.57
N ALA A 366 -9.15 -2.08 11.47
CA ALA A 366 -9.51 -3.45 11.12
C ALA A 366 -10.98 -3.55 10.69
N ASN A 367 -11.88 -2.90 11.42
CA ASN A 367 -13.31 -2.90 11.11
C ASN A 367 -13.64 -2.09 9.84
N LEU A 368 -12.95 -0.95 9.63
CA LEU A 368 -13.07 -0.21 8.38
C LEU A 368 -12.58 -1.04 7.19
N THR A 369 -11.42 -1.70 7.32
CA THR A 369 -10.86 -2.57 6.27
C THR A 369 -11.83 -3.70 5.93
N ALA A 370 -12.37 -4.41 6.94
CA ALA A 370 -13.34 -5.48 6.73
C ALA A 370 -14.64 -4.98 6.03
N TYR A 371 -15.08 -3.77 6.36
CA TYR A 371 -16.22 -3.14 5.68
C TYR A 371 -15.93 -2.89 4.19
N ILE A 372 -14.73 -2.40 3.88
CA ILE A 372 -14.29 -2.14 2.51
C ILE A 372 -14.12 -3.45 1.73
N GLU A 373 -13.51 -4.47 2.33
CA GLU A 373 -13.38 -5.82 1.75
C GLU A 373 -14.75 -6.39 1.33
N HIS A 374 -15.72 -6.31 2.25
CA HIS A 374 -17.08 -6.79 1.98
C HIS A 374 -17.74 -6.08 0.80
N LEU A 375 -17.61 -4.76 0.70
CA LEU A 375 -18.23 -3.98 -0.38
C LEU A 375 -17.51 -4.13 -1.73
N LYS A 376 -16.19 -4.34 -1.71
CA LYS A 376 -15.39 -4.45 -2.94
C LYS A 376 -15.23 -5.90 -3.41
N GLU A 377 -15.64 -6.87 -2.61
CA GLU A 377 -15.42 -8.30 -2.87
C GLU A 377 -13.95 -8.62 -3.18
N GLN A 378 -13.04 -7.87 -2.59
CA GLN A 378 -11.61 -7.97 -2.79
C GLN A 378 -10.89 -8.02 -1.45
N GLN A 379 -9.88 -8.89 -1.34
CA GLN A 379 -9.07 -9.00 -0.13
C GLN A 379 -8.14 -7.79 0.02
N PHE A 380 -8.19 -7.17 1.20
CA PHE A 380 -7.33 -6.10 1.63
C PHE A 380 -6.81 -6.37 3.04
N HIS A 381 -5.72 -5.72 3.39
CA HIS A 381 -5.21 -5.72 4.77
C HIS A 381 -4.99 -4.29 5.26
N TRP A 382 -4.73 -4.19 6.52
CA TRP A 382 -4.20 -3.02 7.20
C TRP A 382 -2.95 -3.43 7.95
N GLN A 383 -2.12 -2.47 8.37
CA GLN A 383 -0.96 -2.80 9.18
C GLN A 383 -0.59 -1.69 10.14
N ILE A 384 0.12 -2.06 11.22
CA ILE A 384 0.71 -1.17 12.21
C ILE A 384 2.19 -0.99 11.85
N VAL A 385 2.63 0.27 11.80
CA VAL A 385 4.00 0.65 11.47
C VAL A 385 4.60 1.56 12.53
N GLU A 386 5.91 1.50 12.70
CA GLU A 386 6.71 2.36 13.58
C GLU A 386 7.68 3.14 12.71
N LEU A 387 7.78 4.48 12.90
CA LEU A 387 8.59 5.33 12.01
C LEU A 387 10.09 5.03 12.09
N ASP A 388 10.59 4.62 13.24
CA ASP A 388 11.98 4.24 13.44
C ASP A 388 12.37 2.94 12.73
N LYS A 389 11.42 2.01 12.56
CA LYS A 389 11.64 0.68 11.96
C LYS A 389 11.34 0.65 10.46
N ALA A 390 10.28 1.34 10.03
CA ALA A 390 9.84 1.31 8.64
C ALA A 390 10.66 2.28 7.78
N PRO A 391 11.42 1.82 6.77
CA PRO A 391 11.95 2.70 5.73
C PRO A 391 10.82 3.46 5.02
N LEU A 392 11.14 4.57 4.35
CA LEU A 392 10.16 5.40 3.65
C LEU A 392 9.38 4.59 2.58
N GLU A 393 10.07 3.71 1.87
CA GLU A 393 9.51 2.83 0.85
C GLU A 393 8.44 1.90 1.44
N GLU A 394 8.65 1.40 2.64
CA GLU A 394 7.71 0.50 3.33
C GLU A 394 6.53 1.24 3.96
N LEU A 395 6.64 2.55 4.25
CA LEU A 395 5.47 3.36 4.60
C LEU A 395 4.48 3.48 3.43
N HIS A 396 4.98 3.37 2.21
CA HIS A 396 4.17 3.38 1.00
C HIS A 396 3.55 2.02 0.62
N ASP A 397 3.63 1.00 1.48
CA ASP A 397 2.81 -0.20 1.32
C ASP A 397 1.32 0.13 1.33
N ALA A 398 0.94 1.19 2.07
CA ALA A 398 -0.40 1.74 2.08
C ALA A 398 -0.42 3.18 1.54
N PRO A 399 -1.49 3.60 0.84
CA PRO A 399 -1.66 4.99 0.40
C PRO A 399 -1.92 5.96 1.55
N VAL A 400 -2.47 5.46 2.67
CA VAL A 400 -2.87 6.29 3.81
C VAL A 400 -2.16 5.83 5.08
N LEU A 401 -1.46 6.77 5.73
CA LEU A 401 -0.94 6.63 7.09
C LEU A 401 -1.94 7.26 8.07
N TYR A 402 -2.53 6.43 8.92
CA TYR A 402 -3.49 6.84 9.92
C TYR A 402 -2.82 7.05 11.28
N ILE A 403 -3.04 8.19 11.88
CA ILE A 403 -2.50 8.60 13.18
C ILE A 403 -3.66 8.99 14.08
N THR A 404 -3.87 8.28 15.17
CA THR A 404 -4.85 8.62 16.19
C THR A 404 -4.15 8.85 17.54
N ALA A 405 -4.65 9.77 18.34
CA ALA A 405 -4.02 10.14 19.60
C ALA A 405 -5.04 10.57 20.66
N GLU A 406 -4.91 10.07 21.88
CA GLU A 406 -5.67 10.55 23.05
C GLU A 406 -4.90 11.63 23.82
N VAL A 407 -3.59 11.56 23.80
CA VAL A 407 -2.67 12.58 24.34
C VAL A 407 -1.72 13.04 23.23
N PRO A 408 -1.18 14.26 23.30
CA PRO A 408 -0.24 14.76 22.31
C PRO A 408 0.93 13.81 22.09
N PRO A 409 1.14 13.28 20.88
CA PRO A 409 2.26 12.38 20.59
C PRO A 409 3.61 13.08 20.74
N LYS A 410 4.60 12.35 21.26
CA LYS A 410 5.98 12.79 21.25
C LYS A 410 6.61 12.44 19.90
N MET A 411 6.71 13.42 19.01
CA MET A 411 7.31 13.25 17.68
C MET A 411 8.69 13.91 17.65
N SER A 412 9.71 13.12 17.35
CA SER A 412 11.09 13.63 17.16
C SER A 412 11.20 14.43 15.85
N ASP A 413 12.31 15.17 15.68
CA ASP A 413 12.59 15.85 14.41
C ASP A 413 12.77 14.85 13.24
N ALA A 414 13.29 13.66 13.52
CA ALA A 414 13.39 12.58 12.54
C ALA A 414 11.99 12.10 12.10
N ASP A 415 11.04 11.96 13.02
CA ASP A 415 9.65 11.59 12.72
C ASP A 415 8.97 12.67 11.87
N ARG A 416 9.10 13.95 12.27
CA ARG A 416 8.58 15.11 11.52
C ARG A 416 9.10 15.12 10.08
N LYS A 417 10.41 14.93 9.92
CA LYS A 417 11.08 14.87 8.62
C LYS A 417 10.56 13.68 7.80
N LYS A 418 10.40 12.50 8.41
CA LYS A 418 9.90 11.30 7.72
C LYS A 418 8.43 11.44 7.30
N LEU A 419 7.57 12.02 8.15
CA LEU A 419 6.18 12.32 7.81
C LEU A 419 6.08 13.33 6.66
N ARG A 420 6.94 14.37 6.67
CA ARG A 420 7.06 15.29 5.56
C ARG A 420 7.51 14.58 4.28
N GLN A 421 8.55 13.77 4.33
CA GLN A 421 9.03 12.99 3.19
C GLN A 421 7.95 12.03 2.65
N PHE A 422 7.16 11.42 3.55
CA PHE A 422 6.07 10.55 3.15
C PHE A 422 5.02 11.30 2.30
N THR A 423 4.61 12.50 2.72
CA THR A 423 3.69 13.34 1.91
C THR A 423 4.32 13.83 0.61
N ASP A 424 5.58 14.28 0.64
CA ASP A 424 6.32 14.75 -0.55
C ASP A 424 6.62 13.63 -1.56
N THR A 425 6.44 12.37 -1.18
CA THR A 425 6.59 11.21 -2.07
C THR A 425 5.26 10.51 -2.39
N GLY A 426 4.13 11.21 -2.20
CA GLY A 426 2.80 10.78 -2.61
C GLY A 426 1.96 10.08 -1.54
N GLY A 427 2.45 9.97 -0.30
CA GLY A 427 1.68 9.43 0.82
C GLY A 427 0.62 10.39 1.34
N THR A 428 -0.49 9.89 1.85
CA THR A 428 -1.57 10.67 2.48
C THR A 428 -1.61 10.39 3.97
N ILE A 429 -1.72 11.42 4.80
CA ILE A 429 -1.87 11.28 6.25
C ILE A 429 -3.31 11.57 6.64
N LEU A 430 -3.91 10.68 7.44
CA LEU A 430 -5.14 10.92 8.16
C LEU A 430 -4.82 11.03 9.64
N PHE A 431 -5.10 12.18 10.24
CA PHE A 431 -4.97 12.40 11.67
C PHE A 431 -6.34 12.58 12.34
N GLU A 432 -6.46 12.09 13.57
CA GLU A 432 -7.64 12.23 14.41
C GLU A 432 -7.25 12.42 15.87
N ALA A 433 -7.90 13.35 16.54
CA ALA A 433 -7.87 13.42 18.00
C ALA A 433 -8.91 12.45 18.57
N SER A 434 -8.46 11.32 19.11
CA SER A 434 -9.32 10.29 19.70
C SER A 434 -10.29 10.91 20.71
N CYS A 435 -11.55 10.49 20.65
CA CYS A 435 -12.64 11.02 21.47
C CYS A 435 -12.78 12.56 21.42
N GLY A 436 -12.26 13.20 20.38
CA GLY A 436 -12.34 14.64 20.18
C GLY A 436 -11.54 15.48 21.19
N ASN A 437 -10.46 14.95 21.76
CA ASN A 437 -9.65 15.59 22.78
C ASN A 437 -9.14 16.98 22.34
N PRO A 438 -9.50 18.09 23.02
CA PRO A 438 -9.15 19.44 22.58
C PRO A 438 -7.65 19.75 22.69
N THR A 439 -6.94 19.11 23.62
CA THR A 439 -5.48 19.29 23.78
C THR A 439 -4.75 18.69 22.59
N VAL A 440 -5.18 17.52 22.12
CA VAL A 440 -4.61 16.86 20.93
C VAL A 440 -4.96 17.66 19.67
N ARG A 441 -6.18 18.23 19.59
CA ARG A 441 -6.57 19.10 18.46
C ARG A 441 -5.66 20.30 18.34
N LYS A 442 -5.39 20.99 19.45
CA LYS A 442 -4.51 22.14 19.45
C LYS A 442 -3.07 21.74 19.09
N TRP A 443 -2.58 20.66 19.68
CA TRP A 443 -1.24 20.14 19.37
C TRP A 443 -1.08 19.84 17.87
N PHE A 444 -2.05 19.20 17.25
CA PHE A 444 -1.96 18.87 15.82
C PHE A 444 -1.96 20.10 14.92
N GLN A 445 -2.75 21.13 15.27
CA GLN A 445 -2.73 22.38 14.51
C GLN A 445 -1.35 23.05 14.54
N ASP A 446 -0.68 23.03 15.70
CA ASP A 446 0.67 23.58 15.84
C ASP A 446 1.69 22.69 15.14
N PHE A 447 1.56 21.35 15.25
CA PHE A 447 2.39 20.38 14.56
C PHE A 447 2.30 20.51 13.03
N ALA A 448 1.10 20.70 12.49
CA ALA A 448 0.90 20.86 11.05
C ALA A 448 1.59 22.13 10.51
N LYS A 449 1.57 23.25 11.28
CA LYS A 449 2.30 24.47 10.92
C LYS A 449 3.80 24.27 10.90
N ASP A 450 4.31 23.39 11.74
CA ASP A 450 5.74 23.11 11.86
C ASP A 450 6.23 22.18 10.73
N VAL A 451 5.46 21.16 10.39
CA VAL A 451 5.84 20.15 9.38
C VAL A 451 5.53 20.62 7.96
N TRP A 452 4.42 21.34 7.75
CA TRP A 452 3.98 21.87 6.45
C TRP A 452 3.76 23.40 6.49
N PRO A 453 4.79 24.19 6.81
CA PRO A 453 4.66 25.64 7.04
C PRO A 453 4.19 26.41 5.79
N GLU A 454 4.37 25.83 4.59
CA GLU A 454 3.99 26.46 3.32
C GLU A 454 2.47 26.43 3.09
N TRP A 455 1.81 25.40 3.62
CA TRP A 455 0.39 25.15 3.34
C TRP A 455 -0.42 25.11 4.63
N PRO A 456 -1.24 26.13 4.87
CA PRO A 456 -2.03 26.20 6.10
C PRO A 456 -3.12 25.12 6.11
N LEU A 457 -3.37 24.58 7.30
CA LEU A 457 -4.48 23.68 7.55
C LEU A 457 -5.80 24.46 7.41
N LYS A 458 -6.66 24.05 6.46
CA LYS A 458 -7.93 24.71 6.11
C LYS A 458 -9.06 23.70 6.04
N THR A 459 -10.30 24.16 6.31
CA THR A 459 -11.50 23.36 6.08
C THR A 459 -11.59 22.99 4.60
N ILE A 460 -11.78 21.68 4.29
CA ILE A 460 -12.00 21.23 2.91
C ILE A 460 -13.43 21.56 2.48
N GLY A 461 -13.58 22.00 1.21
CA GLY A 461 -14.88 22.40 0.67
C GLY A 461 -15.83 21.23 0.44
N PRO A 462 -17.13 21.50 0.29
CA PRO A 462 -18.15 20.46 0.08
C PRO A 462 -17.97 19.66 -1.22
N GLU A 463 -17.29 20.23 -2.20
CA GLU A 463 -16.98 19.60 -3.51
C GLU A 463 -15.69 18.76 -3.49
N HIS A 464 -15.03 18.66 -2.34
CA HIS A 464 -13.81 17.91 -2.24
C HIS A 464 -14.04 16.42 -2.57
N GLY A 465 -13.10 15.78 -3.30
CA GLY A 465 -13.21 14.41 -3.76
C GLY A 465 -13.60 13.40 -2.69
N THR A 466 -13.11 13.57 -1.46
CA THR A 466 -13.46 12.70 -0.33
C THR A 466 -14.92 12.81 0.13
N TYR A 467 -15.69 13.79 -0.36
CA TYR A 467 -17.11 13.92 -0.03
C TYR A 467 -18.04 13.49 -1.18
N VAL A 468 -17.49 13.34 -2.39
CA VAL A 468 -18.34 13.15 -3.58
C VAL A 468 -18.05 11.86 -4.35
N GLU A 469 -16.92 11.17 -4.11
CA GLU A 469 -16.54 10.01 -4.93
C GLU A 469 -15.78 8.93 -4.13
N PRO A 470 -16.15 7.64 -4.28
CA PRO A 470 -17.25 7.10 -5.10
C PRO A 470 -18.64 7.31 -4.48
N TYR A 471 -18.72 7.73 -3.22
CA TYR A 471 -19.98 7.97 -2.51
C TYR A 471 -20.22 9.46 -2.33
N VAL A 472 -21.35 9.96 -2.83
CA VAL A 472 -21.82 11.32 -2.53
C VAL A 472 -22.37 11.34 -1.09
N LEU A 473 -21.69 12.03 -0.19
CA LEU A 473 -22.05 12.07 1.22
C LEU A 473 -23.06 13.18 1.49
N LYS A 474 -24.28 12.80 1.88
CA LYS A 474 -25.32 13.75 2.35
C LYS A 474 -24.96 14.36 3.71
N GLN A 475 -24.47 13.50 4.63
CA GLN A 475 -23.85 13.90 5.89
C GLN A 475 -22.33 13.75 5.72
N ARG A 476 -21.56 14.76 6.13
CA ARG A 476 -20.12 14.84 5.94
C ARG A 476 -19.43 14.99 7.29
N PRO A 477 -18.29 14.30 7.53
CA PRO A 477 -17.44 14.64 8.67
C PRO A 477 -16.84 16.04 8.48
N GLU A 478 -16.63 16.75 9.57
CA GLU A 478 -15.84 17.98 9.54
C GLU A 478 -14.37 17.65 9.44
N VAL A 479 -13.72 18.10 8.36
CA VAL A 479 -12.32 17.78 8.05
C VAL A 479 -11.56 19.04 7.66
N LEU A 480 -10.37 19.20 8.24
CA LEU A 480 -9.38 20.17 7.77
C LEU A 480 -8.35 19.45 6.91
N GLY A 481 -7.78 20.15 5.93
CA GLY A 481 -6.75 19.60 5.04
C GLY A 481 -5.55 20.51 4.87
N VAL A 482 -4.38 19.90 4.66
CA VAL A 482 -3.19 20.56 4.12
C VAL A 482 -3.16 20.25 2.63
N ASP A 483 -3.34 21.28 1.81
CA ASP A 483 -3.35 21.19 0.35
C ASP A 483 -2.10 21.83 -0.22
N ASP A 484 -1.34 21.10 -1.05
CA ASP A 484 -0.08 21.53 -1.64
C ASP A 484 -0.22 22.11 -3.05
N GLY A 485 -1.47 22.35 -3.47
CA GLY A 485 -1.82 22.84 -4.80
C GLY A 485 -1.98 21.75 -5.87
N VAL A 486 -1.57 20.51 -5.57
CA VAL A 486 -1.81 19.31 -6.39
C VAL A 486 -2.88 18.44 -5.77
N ARG A 487 -2.79 18.23 -4.45
CA ARG A 487 -3.70 17.40 -3.68
C ARG A 487 -3.71 17.79 -2.21
N THR A 488 -4.76 17.40 -1.52
CA THR A 488 -4.77 17.41 -0.05
C THR A 488 -3.97 16.21 0.44
N CYS A 489 -2.79 16.45 1.02
CA CYS A 489 -1.86 15.41 1.45
C CYS A 489 -2.01 15.04 2.93
N VAL A 490 -2.65 15.90 3.74
CA VAL A 490 -2.95 15.65 5.15
C VAL A 490 -4.42 15.97 5.40
N PHE A 491 -5.12 15.06 6.04
CA PHE A 491 -6.50 15.21 6.49
C PHE A 491 -6.54 15.17 8.01
N TYR A 492 -7.22 16.11 8.62
CA TYR A 492 -7.51 16.11 10.04
C TYR A 492 -9.02 16.01 10.26
N ALA A 493 -9.49 14.84 10.70
CA ALA A 493 -10.88 14.62 11.03
C ALA A 493 -11.18 15.23 12.41
N MET A 494 -12.16 16.15 12.42
CA MET A 494 -12.63 16.81 13.65
C MET A 494 -13.65 15.96 14.40
N ASP A 495 -14.34 15.06 13.69
CA ASP A 495 -15.25 14.06 14.26
C ASP A 495 -14.45 12.88 14.84
N ASP A 496 -15.02 12.22 15.86
CA ASP A 496 -14.54 10.97 16.44
C ASP A 496 -14.86 9.79 15.50
N ILE A 497 -14.04 9.63 14.47
CA ILE A 497 -14.24 8.61 13.43
C ILE A 497 -13.84 7.21 13.93
N SER A 498 -12.76 7.12 14.71
CA SER A 498 -12.24 5.87 15.22
C SER A 498 -13.22 5.14 16.14
N CYS A 499 -13.92 5.86 17.00
CA CYS A 499 -14.98 5.31 17.84
C CYS A 499 -16.11 4.69 16.97
N SER A 500 -16.48 5.35 15.88
CA SER A 500 -17.52 4.84 14.97
C SER A 500 -17.08 3.55 14.27
N TRP A 501 -15.83 3.50 13.81
CA TRP A 501 -15.25 2.30 13.19
C TRP A 501 -15.05 1.17 14.23
N GLN A 502 -14.55 1.49 15.43
CA GLN A 502 -14.41 0.54 16.54
C GLN A 502 -15.73 -0.15 16.87
N LEU A 503 -16.81 0.63 16.97
CA LEU A 503 -18.14 0.15 17.33
C LEU A 503 -18.92 -0.47 16.16
N ARG A 504 -18.34 -0.54 14.95
CA ARG A 504 -19.04 -0.97 13.72
C ARG A 504 -20.39 -0.26 13.54
N ALA A 505 -20.44 1.04 13.84
CA ALA A 505 -21.66 1.83 13.89
C ALA A 505 -22.22 2.17 12.48
N VAL A 506 -22.24 1.20 11.56
CA VAL A 506 -22.64 1.40 10.14
C VAL A 506 -24.07 1.90 10.03
N ALA A 507 -25.00 1.33 10.82
CA ALA A 507 -26.41 1.74 10.76
C ALA A 507 -26.64 3.21 11.17
N ALA A 508 -25.89 3.70 12.18
CA ALA A 508 -26.04 5.04 12.71
C ALA A 508 -25.11 6.08 12.06
N ARG A 509 -23.92 5.65 11.61
CA ARG A 509 -22.83 6.51 11.13
C ARG A 509 -22.16 5.96 9.86
N GLY A 510 -22.91 5.31 8.99
CA GLY A 510 -22.41 4.74 7.74
C GLY A 510 -21.68 5.74 6.84
N TYR A 511 -22.02 7.04 6.96
CA TYR A 511 -21.33 8.09 6.23
C TYR A 511 -19.82 8.18 6.55
N LEU A 512 -19.39 7.82 7.78
CA LEU A 512 -17.98 7.79 8.17
C LEU A 512 -17.24 6.60 7.54
N PHE A 513 -17.92 5.47 7.37
CA PHE A 513 -17.37 4.32 6.64
C PHE A 513 -17.23 4.63 5.15
N ASN A 514 -18.26 5.24 4.56
CA ASN A 514 -18.22 5.67 3.16
C ASN A 514 -17.15 6.76 2.95
N TRP A 515 -16.96 7.66 3.93
CA TRP A 515 -15.87 8.64 3.88
C TRP A 515 -14.50 7.95 3.91
N GLY A 516 -14.31 6.89 4.68
CA GLY A 516 -13.08 6.08 4.68
C GLY A 516 -12.80 5.48 3.30
N ILE A 517 -13.85 5.01 2.58
CA ILE A 517 -13.73 4.54 1.19
C ILE A 517 -13.34 5.69 0.27
N ASN A 518 -14.03 6.82 0.38
CA ASN A 518 -13.74 7.99 -0.44
C ASN A 518 -12.29 8.49 -0.22
N LEU A 519 -11.80 8.45 1.03
CA LEU A 519 -10.45 8.87 1.36
C LEU A 519 -9.39 8.01 0.65
N TYR A 520 -9.50 6.67 0.72
CA TYR A 520 -8.53 5.83 0.02
C TYR A 520 -8.66 5.95 -1.50
N THR A 521 -9.88 6.11 -2.02
CA THR A 521 -10.13 6.35 -3.44
C THR A 521 -9.47 7.66 -3.90
N TYR A 522 -9.60 8.71 -3.10
CA TYR A 522 -8.92 9.99 -3.32
C TYR A 522 -7.40 9.84 -3.31
N ALA A 523 -6.85 9.14 -2.30
CA ALA A 523 -5.41 8.94 -2.15
C ALA A 523 -4.78 8.12 -3.28
N THR A 524 -5.57 7.31 -4.00
CA THR A 524 -5.11 6.43 -5.08
C THR A 524 -5.60 6.82 -6.47
N ASP A 525 -6.41 7.89 -6.59
CA ASP A 525 -7.16 8.22 -7.81
C ASP A 525 -7.98 7.01 -8.34
N GLY A 526 -8.49 6.17 -7.43
CA GLY A 526 -9.22 4.94 -7.77
C GLY A 526 -8.36 3.84 -8.42
N ALA A 527 -7.04 4.02 -8.49
CA ALA A 527 -6.15 3.00 -9.02
C ALA A 527 -6.14 1.74 -8.12
N PRO A 528 -5.96 0.54 -8.72
CA PRO A 528 -5.78 -0.68 -7.94
C PRO A 528 -4.60 -0.57 -6.98
N LEU A 529 -4.80 -1.00 -5.76
CA LEU A 529 -3.72 -1.07 -4.78
C LEU A 529 -2.69 -2.13 -5.17
N ARG A 530 -1.44 -1.87 -4.83
CA ARG A 530 -0.33 -2.80 -5.09
C ARG A 530 -0.30 -3.87 -4.02
N ALA A 531 0.08 -5.08 -4.43
CA ALA A 531 0.41 -6.14 -3.47
C ALA A 531 1.65 -5.74 -2.65
N LYS A 532 1.80 -6.31 -1.47
CA LYS A 532 3.06 -6.20 -0.72
C LYS A 532 4.22 -6.68 -1.59
N LEU A 533 5.38 -6.09 -1.43
CA LEU A 533 6.61 -6.36 -2.20
C LEU A 533 6.53 -5.97 -3.70
N ALA A 534 5.43 -5.41 -4.18
CA ALA A 534 5.38 -4.83 -5.52
C ALA A 534 6.15 -3.50 -5.55
N GLY A 535 7.09 -3.38 -6.47
CA GLY A 535 7.87 -2.15 -6.67
C GLY A 535 6.98 -0.95 -7.01
N ARG A 536 7.44 0.25 -6.69
CA ARG A 536 6.74 1.52 -7.01
C ARG A 536 7.04 2.01 -8.42
N GLU A 537 8.16 1.58 -9.00
CA GLU A 537 8.51 2.02 -10.34
C GLU A 537 7.52 1.45 -11.37
N PRO A 538 6.94 2.30 -12.21
CA PRO A 538 6.15 1.82 -13.34
C PRO A 538 7.04 1.00 -14.27
N PRO A 539 6.49 -0.01 -14.96
CA PRO A 539 7.25 -0.78 -15.94
C PRO A 539 7.82 0.18 -16.99
N ARG A 540 9.13 0.09 -17.24
CA ARG A 540 9.79 0.86 -18.30
C ARG A 540 9.20 0.45 -19.64
N THR A 541 8.69 1.39 -20.38
CA THR A 541 8.20 1.13 -21.73
C THR A 541 9.37 1.20 -22.70
N ASP A 542 9.41 0.28 -23.67
CA ASP A 542 10.39 0.31 -24.75
C ASP A 542 10.13 1.40 -25.79
N ARG A 543 9.08 2.20 -25.57
CA ARG A 543 8.54 3.17 -26.53
C ARG A 543 9.53 4.28 -26.88
N TYR A 544 10.30 4.76 -25.91
CA TYR A 544 11.19 5.90 -26.05
C TYR A 544 12.67 5.51 -26.13
N LYS A 545 12.99 4.41 -26.82
CA LYS A 545 14.37 3.94 -27.07
C LYS A 545 15.07 4.63 -28.24
N SER A 546 14.32 5.32 -29.11
CA SER A 546 14.91 6.03 -30.24
C SER A 546 15.86 7.12 -29.75
N PRO A 547 17.03 7.28 -30.36
CA PRO A 547 17.96 8.31 -29.97
C PRO A 547 17.35 9.69 -30.23
N VAL A 548 17.49 10.59 -29.25
CA VAL A 548 17.13 12.01 -29.35
C VAL A 548 18.38 12.85 -29.25
N LYS A 549 18.31 14.07 -29.78
CA LYS A 549 19.44 15.00 -29.84
C LYS A 549 18.95 16.42 -29.62
N GLY A 550 19.60 17.14 -28.69
CA GLY A 550 19.38 18.57 -28.52
C GLY A 550 19.84 19.40 -29.74
N GLY A 551 19.33 20.61 -29.82
CA GLY A 551 19.77 21.61 -30.79
C GLY A 551 21.09 22.29 -30.36
N PRO A 552 21.44 23.39 -31.05
CA PRO A 552 22.75 24.05 -30.90
C PRO A 552 22.97 24.67 -29.50
N LYS A 553 21.92 25.00 -28.77
CA LYS A 553 22.03 25.57 -27.41
C LYS A 553 22.05 24.43 -26.39
N GLU A 554 23.24 24.08 -25.89
CA GLU A 554 23.43 22.95 -24.95
C GLU A 554 22.90 23.19 -23.55
N THR A 555 22.82 24.46 -23.12
CA THR A 555 22.29 24.88 -21.81
C THR A 555 21.12 25.83 -21.99
N LEU A 556 19.99 25.49 -21.37
CA LEU A 556 18.76 26.27 -21.35
C LEU A 556 18.52 26.83 -19.96
N ARG A 557 18.39 28.15 -19.82
CA ARG A 557 18.07 28.82 -18.56
C ARG A 557 16.55 28.93 -18.43
N LEU A 558 15.98 28.11 -17.54
CA LEU A 558 14.55 28.07 -17.24
C LEU A 558 14.25 28.91 -16.01
N ALA A 559 13.44 29.94 -16.12
CA ALA A 559 12.96 30.73 -15.01
C ALA A 559 11.55 30.29 -14.61
N ARG A 560 11.36 29.83 -13.39
CA ARG A 560 10.05 29.54 -12.83
C ARG A 560 9.41 30.83 -12.31
N VAL A 561 8.24 31.18 -12.85
CA VAL A 561 7.59 32.48 -12.60
C VAL A 561 6.63 32.40 -11.42
N GLN A 562 6.76 33.35 -10.48
CA GLN A 562 5.80 33.54 -9.38
C GLN A 562 4.54 34.25 -9.86
N HIS A 563 3.37 33.73 -9.46
CA HIS A 563 2.06 34.34 -9.73
C HIS A 563 1.02 33.86 -8.71
N GLY A 564 -0.20 34.42 -8.74
CA GLY A 564 -1.26 34.09 -7.75
C GLY A 564 -1.91 32.72 -7.89
N GLY A 565 -1.63 31.96 -8.94
CA GLY A 565 -2.36 30.75 -9.31
C GLY A 565 -1.74 29.44 -8.83
N ASN A 566 -1.32 29.33 -7.58
CA ASN A 566 -0.63 28.16 -7.04
C ASN A 566 0.62 27.78 -7.85
N TRP A 567 1.46 28.75 -8.18
CA TRP A 567 2.71 28.55 -8.94
C TRP A 567 3.68 27.55 -8.28
N GLU A 568 3.48 27.29 -6.99
CA GLU A 568 4.25 26.32 -6.20
C GLU A 568 3.72 24.89 -6.34
N ALA A 569 2.59 24.69 -7.02
CA ALA A 569 1.98 23.37 -7.17
C ALA A 569 2.96 22.34 -7.77
N GLY A 570 3.07 21.18 -7.13
CA GLY A 570 3.89 20.07 -7.59
C GLY A 570 5.40 20.17 -7.32
N VAL A 571 5.89 21.27 -6.73
CA VAL A 571 7.33 21.49 -6.51
C VAL A 571 7.95 20.52 -5.53
N ASN A 572 7.25 20.27 -4.42
CA ASN A 572 7.65 19.33 -3.38
C ASN A 572 7.90 17.90 -3.91
N TYR A 573 7.31 17.54 -5.05
CA TYR A 573 7.50 16.23 -5.70
C TYR A 573 8.76 16.13 -6.57
N GLY A 574 9.54 17.21 -6.65
CA GLY A 574 10.79 17.24 -7.40
C GLY A 574 10.62 17.17 -8.91
N GLY A 575 9.46 17.57 -9.46
CA GLY A 575 9.13 17.45 -10.88
C GLY A 575 10.14 18.12 -11.79
N LEU A 576 10.50 19.41 -11.55
CA LEU A 576 11.51 20.12 -12.34
C LEU A 576 12.89 19.48 -12.29
N LYS A 577 13.31 18.97 -11.13
CA LYS A 577 14.60 18.27 -10.99
C LYS A 577 14.61 16.95 -11.79
N LYS A 578 13.54 16.18 -11.70
CA LYS A 578 13.37 14.92 -12.48
C LYS A 578 13.31 15.23 -13.98
N LEU A 579 12.62 16.30 -14.37
CA LEU A 579 12.55 16.79 -15.74
C LEU A 579 13.94 17.14 -16.26
N ALA A 580 14.71 17.94 -15.52
CA ALA A 580 16.09 18.30 -15.90
C ALA A 580 16.97 17.03 -16.03
N GLY A 581 16.84 16.07 -15.14
CA GLY A 581 17.52 14.78 -15.22
C GLY A 581 17.15 13.98 -16.46
N ALA A 582 15.85 13.89 -16.77
CA ALA A 582 15.35 13.19 -17.97
C ALA A 582 15.85 13.85 -19.27
N VAL A 583 15.78 15.16 -19.36
CA VAL A 583 16.28 15.93 -20.52
C VAL A 583 17.79 15.72 -20.68
N LYS A 584 18.57 15.76 -19.58
CA LYS A 584 20.03 15.53 -19.64
C LYS A 584 20.36 14.11 -20.12
N SER A 585 19.70 13.11 -19.56
CA SER A 585 19.97 11.71 -19.89
C SER A 585 19.54 11.34 -21.32
N ARG A 586 18.44 11.94 -21.82
CA ARG A 586 17.85 11.59 -23.13
C ARG A 586 18.42 12.40 -24.29
N ALA A 587 18.56 13.72 -24.11
CA ALA A 587 18.93 14.65 -25.18
C ALA A 587 20.31 15.31 -25.01
N GLY A 588 21.01 15.06 -23.88
CA GLY A 588 22.31 15.68 -23.57
C GLY A 588 22.22 17.14 -23.15
N LEU A 589 21.02 17.76 -23.13
CA LEU A 589 20.80 19.16 -22.81
C LEU A 589 20.84 19.40 -21.29
N THR A 590 21.40 20.52 -20.88
CA THR A 590 21.36 20.99 -19.48
C THR A 590 20.21 21.98 -19.31
N LEU A 591 19.29 21.70 -18.39
CA LEU A 591 18.31 22.69 -17.92
C LEU A 591 18.84 23.34 -16.64
N ASP A 592 19.25 24.59 -16.76
CA ASP A 592 19.61 25.44 -15.61
C ASP A 592 18.31 26.10 -15.11
N VAL A 593 17.71 25.48 -14.08
CA VAL A 593 16.51 26.03 -13.45
C VAL A 593 16.96 27.07 -12.44
N LYS A 594 16.66 28.35 -12.69
CA LYS A 594 16.95 29.43 -11.74
C LYS A 594 16.13 29.22 -10.47
N GLU A 595 16.80 28.77 -9.45
CA GLU A 595 16.29 28.56 -8.11
C GLU A 595 16.97 29.52 -7.13
N ASN A 596 16.20 30.21 -6.31
CA ASN A 596 16.75 31.04 -5.25
C ASN A 596 17.06 30.14 -4.04
N SER A 597 18.32 29.86 -3.79
CA SER A 597 18.83 28.88 -2.82
C SER A 597 18.62 29.24 -1.34
N ALA A 598 17.98 30.35 -1.03
CA ALA A 598 17.92 30.89 0.33
C ALA A 598 16.69 30.43 1.17
N SER A 599 15.80 29.60 0.66
CA SER A 599 14.65 29.11 1.42
C SER A 599 14.68 27.60 1.56
N PRO A 600 14.48 27.04 2.77
CA PRO A 600 14.40 25.59 2.98
C PRO A 600 13.19 24.94 2.31
N VAL A 601 12.25 25.73 1.80
CA VAL A 601 11.06 25.28 1.11
C VAL A 601 10.85 26.13 -0.13
N ASN A 602 11.33 25.67 -1.24
CA ASN A 602 10.95 25.94 -2.64
C ASN A 602 10.23 27.26 -2.98
N LYS A 603 10.58 28.37 -2.35
CA LYS A 603 10.20 29.72 -2.83
C LYS A 603 11.14 30.18 -3.97
N ASN A 604 11.50 29.26 -4.86
CA ASN A 604 12.54 29.45 -5.87
C ASN A 604 11.96 29.97 -7.20
N GLY A 605 10.92 30.78 -7.11
CA GLY A 605 10.39 31.47 -8.27
C GLY A 605 11.04 32.83 -8.48
N VAL A 606 11.07 33.31 -9.70
CA VAL A 606 11.44 34.67 -10.07
C VAL A 606 10.19 35.49 -10.35
N THR A 607 10.20 36.76 -10.04
CA THR A 607 9.15 37.69 -10.45
C THR A 607 9.26 37.95 -11.95
N LEU A 608 8.15 38.33 -12.60
CA LEU A 608 8.13 38.70 -14.02
C LEU A 608 9.12 39.83 -14.37
N ALA A 609 9.44 40.69 -13.40
CA ALA A 609 10.44 41.73 -13.58
C ALA A 609 11.89 41.20 -13.73
N ASN A 610 12.18 39.99 -13.27
CA ASN A 610 13.50 39.39 -13.19
C ASN A 610 13.76 38.28 -14.22
N LEU A 611 13.11 38.35 -15.39
CA LEU A 611 13.23 37.35 -16.46
C LEU A 611 14.38 37.59 -17.44
N ALA A 612 15.12 38.71 -17.33
CA ALA A 612 16.06 39.19 -18.37
C ALA A 612 17.11 38.17 -18.83
N ASP A 613 17.53 37.24 -17.95
CA ASP A 613 18.55 36.23 -18.25
C ASP A 613 17.99 34.84 -18.54
N ALA A 614 16.69 34.67 -18.59
CA ALA A 614 16.07 33.38 -18.88
C ALA A 614 15.84 33.18 -20.37
N ASP A 615 16.11 31.99 -20.88
CA ASP A 615 15.75 31.59 -22.25
C ASP A 615 14.28 31.23 -22.33
N VAL A 616 13.75 30.62 -21.27
CA VAL A 616 12.35 30.19 -21.16
C VAL A 616 11.77 30.59 -19.80
N ALA A 617 10.62 31.26 -19.84
CA ALA A 617 9.83 31.55 -18.65
C ALA A 617 8.76 30.46 -18.47
N TYR A 618 8.91 29.63 -17.46
CA TYR A 618 7.93 28.62 -17.06
C TYR A 618 6.88 29.22 -16.12
N ILE A 619 5.63 29.23 -16.59
CA ILE A 619 4.46 29.77 -15.87
C ILE A 619 3.49 28.62 -15.68
N GLY A 620 3.67 27.84 -14.60
CA GLY A 620 2.84 26.68 -14.28
C GLY A 620 2.07 26.91 -12.98
N GLY A 621 0.87 26.35 -12.91
CA GLY A 621 0.06 26.41 -11.69
C GLY A 621 -1.24 25.64 -11.80
N SER A 622 -1.90 25.37 -10.65
CA SER A 622 -3.17 24.65 -10.59
C SER A 622 -4.39 25.54 -10.33
N GLY A 623 -4.16 26.77 -9.87
CA GLY A 623 -5.20 27.74 -9.49
C GLY A 623 -5.38 28.89 -10.46
N ALA A 624 -6.45 29.67 -10.25
CA ALA A 624 -6.70 30.88 -11.01
C ALA A 624 -5.64 31.95 -10.72
N PHE A 625 -5.25 32.71 -11.74
CA PHE A 625 -4.34 33.84 -11.60
C PHE A 625 -4.76 35.04 -12.44
N VAL A 626 -4.37 36.21 -11.98
CA VAL A 626 -4.51 37.48 -12.71
C VAL A 626 -3.18 38.22 -12.57
N LEU A 627 -2.60 38.64 -13.71
CA LEU A 627 -1.39 39.44 -13.71
C LEU A 627 -1.73 40.93 -13.55
N LYS A 628 -0.93 41.62 -12.74
CA LYS A 628 -1.03 43.07 -12.59
C LYS A 628 -0.58 43.79 -13.89
N PRO A 629 -0.94 45.07 -14.07
CA PRO A 629 -0.53 45.82 -15.26
C PRO A 629 0.98 45.86 -15.48
N ASP A 630 1.77 46.07 -14.43
CA ASP A 630 3.23 46.09 -14.47
C ASP A 630 3.82 44.69 -14.80
N GLU A 631 3.22 43.63 -14.31
CA GLU A 631 3.59 42.24 -14.64
C GLU A 631 3.32 41.91 -16.11
N LYS A 632 2.21 42.39 -16.67
CA LYS A 632 1.88 42.25 -18.10
C LYS A 632 2.89 42.99 -18.98
N GLU A 633 3.29 44.22 -18.62
CA GLU A 633 4.30 44.98 -19.34
C GLU A 633 5.68 44.32 -19.25
N ALA A 634 6.07 43.79 -18.11
CA ALA A 634 7.29 42.99 -17.97
C ALA A 634 7.30 41.76 -18.86
N LEU A 635 6.17 41.05 -18.94
CA LEU A 635 6.02 39.88 -19.80
C LEU A 635 6.10 40.24 -21.29
N LYS A 636 5.48 41.37 -21.72
CA LYS A 636 5.62 41.90 -23.10
C LYS A 636 7.08 42.27 -23.43
N ALA A 637 7.76 42.94 -22.52
CA ALA A 637 9.16 43.32 -22.70
C ALA A 637 10.08 42.07 -22.80
N TYR A 638 9.80 41.02 -22.04
CA TYR A 638 10.53 39.75 -22.12
C TYR A 638 10.35 39.09 -23.51
N VAL A 639 9.12 38.98 -23.98
CA VAL A 639 8.80 38.39 -25.29
C VAL A 639 9.40 39.22 -26.41
N ALA A 640 9.34 40.57 -26.31
CA ALA A 640 9.92 41.48 -27.33
C ALA A 640 11.44 41.33 -27.48
N LYS A 641 12.15 40.93 -26.38
CA LYS A 641 13.58 40.62 -26.38
C LYS A 641 13.92 39.21 -26.91
N GLY A 642 12.93 38.42 -27.30
CA GLY A 642 13.10 37.07 -27.83
C GLY A 642 12.93 35.98 -26.78
N GLY A 643 12.53 36.31 -25.56
CA GLY A 643 12.21 35.34 -24.51
C GLY A 643 11.01 34.47 -24.89
N PHE A 644 11.02 33.18 -24.51
CA PHE A 644 10.01 32.20 -24.85
C PHE A 644 9.19 31.78 -23.65
N LEU A 645 7.89 31.56 -23.80
CA LEU A 645 6.96 31.22 -22.72
C LEU A 645 6.61 29.75 -22.74
N TRP A 646 6.60 29.14 -21.55
CA TRP A 646 6.03 27.82 -21.37
C TRP A 646 4.96 27.88 -20.27
N PHE A 647 3.70 27.80 -20.68
CA PHE A 647 2.56 27.70 -19.79
C PHE A 647 2.18 26.23 -19.54
N GLU A 648 1.80 25.92 -18.31
CA GLU A 648 1.35 24.58 -17.94
C GLU A 648 0.21 24.63 -16.92
N ALA A 649 -0.92 24.00 -17.22
CA ALA A 649 -1.96 23.72 -16.25
C ALA A 649 -1.54 22.52 -15.41
N VAL A 650 -0.89 22.76 -14.27
CA VAL A 650 -0.48 21.72 -13.32
C VAL A 650 -1.72 20.95 -12.88
N THR A 651 -1.66 19.60 -12.89
CA THR A 651 -2.80 18.68 -12.72
C THR A 651 -3.93 18.84 -13.75
N GLY A 652 -3.73 19.62 -14.80
CA GLY A 652 -4.77 19.99 -15.78
C GLY A 652 -5.84 20.90 -15.18
N GLY A 653 -5.42 21.81 -14.29
CA GLY A 653 -6.29 22.70 -13.53
C GLY A 653 -7.16 23.62 -14.40
N ALA A 654 -8.47 23.44 -14.38
CA ALA A 654 -9.40 24.24 -15.18
C ALA A 654 -9.35 25.73 -14.84
N ALA A 655 -9.08 26.09 -13.59
CA ALA A 655 -8.98 27.49 -13.15
C ALA A 655 -7.76 28.19 -13.77
N PHE A 656 -6.63 27.48 -13.86
CA PHE A 656 -5.43 27.98 -14.56
C PHE A 656 -5.69 28.14 -16.05
N ASP A 657 -6.29 27.15 -16.70
CA ASP A 657 -6.65 27.17 -18.13
C ASP A 657 -7.53 28.38 -18.48
N GLN A 658 -8.57 28.65 -17.66
CA GLN A 658 -9.43 29.83 -17.85
C GLN A 658 -8.65 31.14 -17.71
N SER A 659 -7.80 31.25 -16.67
CA SER A 659 -6.97 32.45 -16.47
C SER A 659 -5.99 32.70 -17.59
N LEU A 660 -5.39 31.63 -18.15
CA LEU A 660 -4.50 31.76 -19.31
C LEU A 660 -5.27 32.20 -20.55
N LYS A 661 -6.44 31.65 -20.81
CA LYS A 661 -7.30 32.09 -21.95
C LYS A 661 -7.69 33.55 -21.84
N GLN A 662 -8.01 34.01 -20.62
CA GLN A 662 -8.30 35.42 -20.37
C GLN A 662 -7.04 36.30 -20.57
N LEU A 663 -5.89 35.89 -20.02
CA LEU A 663 -4.61 36.59 -20.24
C LEU A 663 -4.28 36.68 -21.72
N ALA A 664 -4.42 35.58 -22.48
CA ALA A 664 -4.16 35.53 -23.92
C ALA A 664 -5.06 36.53 -24.69
N ALA A 665 -6.35 36.60 -24.35
CA ALA A 665 -7.27 37.57 -24.92
C ALA A 665 -6.84 39.03 -24.63
N GLU A 666 -6.49 39.35 -23.40
CA GLU A 666 -6.01 40.68 -22.98
C GLU A 666 -4.70 41.07 -23.66
N MET A 667 -3.80 40.10 -23.87
CA MET A 667 -2.50 40.29 -24.51
C MET A 667 -2.58 40.25 -26.05
N LYS A 668 -3.74 39.92 -26.61
CA LYS A 668 -3.97 39.68 -28.03
C LYS A 668 -3.09 38.56 -28.58
N TRP A 669 -3.01 37.46 -27.82
CA TRP A 669 -2.33 36.24 -28.23
C TRP A 669 -3.34 35.19 -28.69
N ASP A 670 -2.97 34.44 -29.73
CA ASP A 670 -3.76 33.32 -30.21
C ASP A 670 -3.24 32.01 -29.62
N LEU A 671 -4.12 31.19 -29.04
CA LEU A 671 -3.85 29.84 -28.63
C LEU A 671 -4.30 28.86 -29.71
N LYS A 672 -3.36 28.22 -30.40
CA LYS A 672 -3.65 27.30 -31.52
C LYS A 672 -3.10 25.93 -31.20
N ILE A 673 -3.93 24.88 -31.35
CA ILE A 673 -3.48 23.50 -31.19
C ILE A 673 -2.36 23.20 -32.18
N LEU A 674 -1.30 22.55 -31.73
CA LEU A 674 -0.19 22.18 -32.59
C LEU A 674 -0.57 20.94 -33.42
N PRO A 675 -0.50 21.01 -34.76
CA PRO A 675 -0.83 19.86 -35.61
C PRO A 675 0.21 18.73 -35.45
N PRO A 676 -0.13 17.49 -35.82
CA PRO A 676 0.80 16.36 -35.79
C PRO A 676 2.12 16.57 -36.56
N THR A 677 2.09 17.44 -37.58
CA THR A 677 3.27 17.78 -38.39
C THR A 677 4.20 18.79 -37.71
N HIS A 678 3.74 19.45 -36.65
CA HIS A 678 4.56 20.42 -35.92
C HIS A 678 5.82 19.75 -35.32
N PRO A 679 7.01 20.41 -35.30
CA PRO A 679 8.26 19.83 -34.79
C PRO A 679 8.14 19.26 -33.40
N LEU A 680 7.49 19.95 -32.47
CA LEU A 680 7.23 19.46 -31.09
C LEU A 680 6.44 18.14 -31.05
N MET A 681 5.53 17.92 -32.03
CA MET A 681 4.69 16.73 -32.06
C MET A 681 5.37 15.57 -32.81
N SER A 682 5.96 15.87 -33.96
CA SER A 682 6.61 14.88 -34.84
C SER A 682 8.03 14.47 -34.37
N GLY A 683 8.67 15.29 -33.50
CA GLY A 683 10.06 15.16 -33.12
C GLY A 683 11.08 15.55 -34.18
N LYS A 684 10.63 16.06 -35.34
CA LYS A 684 11.51 16.54 -36.43
C LYS A 684 11.71 18.04 -36.28
N MET A 685 12.79 18.45 -35.65
CA MET A 685 13.05 19.85 -35.31
C MET A 685 14.11 20.48 -36.21
N ASP A 686 14.08 21.80 -36.29
CA ASP A 686 15.11 22.58 -36.99
C ASP A 686 16.46 22.54 -36.26
N GLY A 687 17.53 22.99 -36.91
CA GLY A 687 18.87 23.07 -36.30
C GLY A 687 19.49 21.70 -35.94
N GLY A 688 18.98 20.59 -36.47
CA GLY A 688 19.50 19.26 -36.31
C GLY A 688 19.11 18.60 -34.95
N ALA A 689 18.17 19.18 -34.22
CA ALA A 689 17.58 18.57 -33.04
C ALA A 689 16.59 17.47 -33.46
N ILE A 690 16.55 16.39 -32.65
CA ILE A 690 15.67 15.24 -32.88
C ILE A 690 14.97 14.94 -31.56
N GLY A 691 13.65 14.90 -31.57
CA GLY A 691 12.79 14.53 -30.47
C GLY A 691 12.07 13.20 -30.68
N TYR A 692 11.13 12.91 -29.80
CA TYR A 692 10.25 11.75 -29.90
C TYR A 692 9.01 12.05 -30.76
N ASN A 693 8.45 11.03 -31.38
CA ASN A 693 7.13 11.13 -31.98
C ASN A 693 6.04 11.07 -30.88
N LEU A 694 5.31 12.16 -30.70
CA LEU A 694 4.23 12.30 -29.72
C LEU A 694 2.83 12.25 -30.37
N THR A 695 2.73 11.83 -31.65
CA THR A 695 1.46 11.79 -32.38
C THR A 695 0.69 10.49 -32.19
N SER A 696 1.26 9.50 -31.51
CA SER A 696 0.61 8.22 -31.24
C SER A 696 1.22 7.53 -30.02
N GLY A 697 0.44 6.68 -29.38
CA GLY A 697 0.90 5.83 -28.29
C GLY A 697 1.17 6.53 -26.95
N VAL A 698 0.79 7.80 -26.79
CA VAL A 698 0.95 8.53 -25.51
C VAL A 698 -0.06 8.04 -24.49
N GLU A 699 0.39 7.78 -23.27
CA GLU A 699 -0.43 7.32 -22.16
C GLU A 699 -0.66 8.43 -21.11
N PHE A 700 -1.83 8.37 -20.46
CA PHE A 700 -2.31 9.38 -19.55
C PHE A 700 -2.58 8.80 -18.15
N HIS A 701 -2.72 9.68 -17.15
CA HIS A 701 -3.18 9.32 -15.81
C HIS A 701 -4.52 8.57 -15.84
N GLN A 702 -4.79 7.81 -14.78
CA GLN A 702 -5.96 6.93 -14.67
C GLN A 702 -7.27 7.68 -14.96
N SER A 703 -7.44 8.87 -14.41
CA SER A 703 -8.61 9.73 -14.58
C SER A 703 -8.93 10.11 -16.05
N MET A 704 -7.92 10.09 -16.91
CA MET A 704 -8.07 10.42 -18.35
C MET A 704 -8.21 9.21 -19.26
N ARG A 705 -7.91 8.00 -18.79
CA ARG A 705 -7.86 6.80 -19.65
C ARG A 705 -9.15 6.58 -20.43
N VAL A 706 -10.31 6.71 -19.79
CA VAL A 706 -11.61 6.50 -20.44
C VAL A 706 -11.86 7.56 -21.54
N GLN A 707 -11.49 8.81 -21.26
CA GLN A 707 -11.69 9.92 -22.21
C GLN A 707 -10.72 9.87 -23.41
N ARG A 708 -9.58 9.20 -23.27
CA ARG A 708 -8.48 9.18 -24.24
C ARG A 708 -8.20 7.81 -24.87
N LEU A 709 -9.11 6.85 -24.74
CA LEU A 709 -8.94 5.51 -25.32
C LEU A 709 -8.66 5.53 -26.84
N ALA A 710 -9.22 6.51 -27.57
CA ALA A 710 -9.06 6.65 -29.03
C ALA A 710 -8.00 7.69 -29.45
N LEU A 711 -7.52 8.55 -28.52
CA LEU A 711 -6.66 9.69 -28.84
C LEU A 711 -5.37 9.58 -28.01
N GLN A 712 -4.37 8.91 -28.56
CA GLN A 712 -3.09 8.64 -27.92
C GLN A 712 -1.99 9.57 -28.40
N TYR A 713 -2.22 10.88 -28.40
CA TYR A 713 -1.26 11.91 -28.79
C TYR A 713 -1.16 13.00 -27.73
N ALA A 714 -0.03 13.71 -27.67
CA ALA A 714 0.15 14.83 -26.74
C ALA A 714 -0.72 16.03 -27.13
N ASP A 715 -1.31 16.69 -26.12
CA ASP A 715 -2.04 17.96 -26.30
C ASP A 715 -1.09 19.13 -26.02
N LEU A 716 -0.69 19.84 -27.04
CA LEU A 716 0.11 21.06 -26.93
C LEU A 716 -0.48 22.17 -27.80
N PHE A 717 -0.46 23.39 -27.29
CA PHE A 717 -0.89 24.59 -27.99
C PHE A 717 0.32 25.51 -28.18
N GLY A 718 0.43 26.10 -29.36
CA GLY A 718 1.30 27.24 -29.60
C GLY A 718 0.63 28.52 -29.09
N VAL A 719 1.40 29.39 -28.45
CA VAL A 719 0.99 30.77 -28.13
C VAL A 719 1.58 31.68 -29.19
N PHE A 720 0.72 32.39 -29.90
CA PHE A 720 1.13 33.22 -31.04
C PHE A 720 0.83 34.70 -30.83
N GLN A 721 1.75 35.55 -31.26
CA GLN A 721 1.53 36.97 -31.41
C GLN A 721 1.62 37.31 -32.91
N GLY A 722 0.47 37.48 -33.58
CA GLY A 722 0.39 37.43 -35.02
C GLY A 722 0.83 36.07 -35.56
N ASP A 723 1.77 36.03 -36.48
CA ASP A 723 2.32 34.79 -37.05
C ASP A 723 3.50 34.22 -36.25
N LYS A 724 4.02 34.97 -35.30
CA LYS A 724 5.17 34.55 -34.48
C LYS A 724 4.75 33.72 -33.29
N MET A 725 5.26 32.50 -33.21
CA MET A 725 5.12 31.68 -32.02
C MET A 725 6.02 32.21 -30.91
N ILE A 726 5.44 32.59 -29.78
CA ILE A 726 6.12 33.19 -28.63
C ILE A 726 6.11 32.26 -27.39
N GLY A 727 5.41 31.14 -27.44
CA GLY A 727 5.33 30.22 -26.32
C GLY A 727 4.60 28.94 -26.71
N VAL A 728 4.61 28.02 -25.71
CA VAL A 728 3.86 26.75 -25.71
C VAL A 728 2.97 26.71 -24.50
N TYR A 729 1.80 26.14 -24.65
CA TYR A 729 0.89 25.82 -23.54
C TYR A 729 0.57 24.32 -23.50
N SER A 730 0.78 23.68 -22.35
CA SER A 730 0.31 22.33 -22.05
C SER A 730 -0.93 22.41 -21.16
N PRO A 731 -2.13 22.04 -21.62
CA PRO A 731 -3.33 21.96 -20.82
C PRO A 731 -3.33 20.70 -19.92
N LEU A 732 -2.40 19.80 -20.18
CA LEU A 732 -2.16 18.57 -19.41
C LEU A 732 -0.84 18.69 -18.66
N ASP A 733 -0.84 18.10 -17.47
CA ASP A 733 0.29 18.11 -16.58
C ASP A 733 1.50 17.34 -17.13
N VAL A 734 2.68 17.96 -17.07
CA VAL A 734 3.99 17.41 -17.44
C VAL A 734 4.91 17.32 -16.20
N VAL A 735 4.99 18.43 -15.45
CA VAL A 735 6.00 18.58 -14.39
C VAL A 735 5.69 17.74 -13.16
N PHE A 736 4.46 17.67 -12.68
CA PHE A 736 4.08 16.74 -11.62
C PHE A 736 4.09 15.31 -12.15
N SER A 737 3.54 15.07 -13.33
CA SER A 737 3.41 13.75 -13.97
C SER A 737 4.74 13.01 -14.11
N ILE A 738 5.83 13.72 -14.39
CA ILE A 738 7.19 13.11 -14.48
C ILE A 738 7.67 12.55 -13.14
N SER A 739 7.05 12.93 -12.03
CA SER A 739 7.34 12.35 -10.72
C SER A 739 6.96 10.87 -10.63
N GLY A 740 6.04 10.41 -11.48
CA GLY A 740 5.47 9.06 -11.45
C GLY A 740 4.40 8.86 -10.39
N LEU A 741 3.99 9.93 -9.71
CA LEU A 741 2.96 9.89 -8.69
C LEU A 741 1.57 10.09 -9.30
N GLU A 742 0.56 9.53 -8.64
CA GLU A 742 -0.84 9.75 -8.98
C GLU A 742 -1.44 10.81 -8.04
N ALA A 743 -2.34 11.64 -8.56
CA ALA A 743 -3.15 12.56 -7.78
C ALA A 743 -4.59 12.51 -8.27
N TYR A 744 -5.54 12.69 -7.35
CA TYR A 744 -6.97 12.60 -7.63
C TYR A 744 -7.37 13.51 -8.79
N LYS A 745 -7.95 12.90 -9.84
CA LYS A 745 -8.40 13.56 -11.08
C LYS A 745 -7.33 14.40 -11.77
N CYS A 746 -6.06 14.10 -11.58
CA CYS A 746 -4.99 14.74 -12.33
C CYS A 746 -5.14 14.44 -13.82
N LYS A 747 -5.17 15.50 -14.63
CA LYS A 747 -5.15 15.41 -16.09
C LYS A 747 -3.72 15.63 -16.56
N GLY A 748 -3.03 14.55 -16.84
CA GLY A 748 -1.62 14.57 -17.21
C GLY A 748 -1.20 13.28 -17.89
N TYR A 749 0.07 13.22 -18.22
CA TYR A 749 0.70 12.09 -18.88
C TYR A 749 1.21 11.05 -17.89
N LYS A 750 1.40 9.81 -18.30
CA LYS A 750 2.22 8.87 -17.53
C LYS A 750 3.68 9.35 -17.52
N ALA A 751 4.44 8.94 -16.49
CA ALA A 751 5.78 9.48 -16.22
C ALA A 751 6.73 9.44 -17.43
N GLU A 752 6.75 8.33 -18.18
CA GLU A 752 7.60 8.19 -19.36
C GLU A 752 7.16 9.11 -20.51
N ASP A 753 5.85 9.28 -20.68
CA ASP A 753 5.26 10.17 -21.70
C ASP A 753 5.45 11.64 -21.29
N ALA A 754 5.31 11.98 -20.02
CA ALA A 754 5.64 13.31 -19.48
C ALA A 754 7.11 13.65 -19.75
N ALA A 755 8.02 12.69 -19.50
CA ALA A 755 9.45 12.85 -19.76
C ALA A 755 9.74 12.99 -21.27
N ALA A 756 8.99 12.33 -22.15
CA ALA A 756 9.13 12.49 -23.59
C ALA A 756 8.64 13.87 -24.07
N VAL A 757 7.48 14.33 -23.57
CA VAL A 757 6.97 15.70 -23.84
C VAL A 757 7.98 16.74 -23.37
N ALA A 758 8.48 16.64 -22.15
CA ALA A 758 9.49 17.54 -21.58
C ALA A 758 10.79 17.54 -22.40
N THR A 759 11.23 16.38 -22.88
CA THR A 759 12.40 16.23 -23.73
C THR A 759 12.19 16.95 -25.07
N ASN A 760 11.03 16.79 -25.71
CA ASN A 760 10.70 17.49 -26.96
C ASN A 760 10.65 19.01 -26.77
N LEU A 761 10.05 19.48 -25.66
CA LEU A 761 10.05 20.91 -25.31
C LEU A 761 11.48 21.45 -25.18
N ALA A 762 12.35 20.76 -24.45
CA ALA A 762 13.74 21.18 -24.29
C ALA A 762 14.52 21.14 -25.62
N CYS A 763 14.35 20.09 -26.43
CA CYS A 763 14.95 20.03 -27.76
C CYS A 763 14.48 21.20 -28.64
N PHE A 764 13.19 21.53 -28.64
CA PHE A 764 12.65 22.66 -29.37
C PHE A 764 13.21 23.99 -28.85
N PHE A 765 13.23 24.22 -27.53
CA PHE A 765 13.79 25.42 -26.92
C PHE A 765 15.27 25.60 -27.27
N SER A 766 16.02 24.51 -27.42
CA SER A 766 17.45 24.57 -27.81
C SER A 766 17.70 25.00 -29.25
N THR A 767 16.65 25.06 -30.10
CA THR A 767 16.73 25.54 -31.46
C THR A 767 16.34 27.02 -31.58
N LEU A 768 15.74 27.60 -30.53
CA LEU A 768 15.33 29.03 -30.58
C LEU A 768 16.57 29.94 -30.59
N LYS A 769 16.54 30.97 -31.49
CA LYS A 769 17.63 31.94 -31.67
C LYS A 769 17.68 32.94 -30.53
#